data_a1a2f6dd3ec446530f589f1a42785dc0
#
_entry.id   a1a2f6dd3ec446530f589f1a42785dc0
#
_cell.length_a   1.000
_cell.length_b   1.000
_cell.length_c   1.000
_cell.angle_alpha   90.00
_cell.angle_beta   90.00
_cell.angle_gamma   90.00
#
_symmetry.space_group_name_H-M   'P 1'
#
loop_
_entity.id
_entity.type
_entity.pdbx_description
1 polymer ?
#
loop_
_entity_poly.entity_id
_entity_poly.type
_entity_poly.pdbx_seq_one_letter_code
_entity_poly.pdbx_strand_id
1 'polypeptide(L)'
;MAGNARFQTAFERRGGIVPGLPVLEPGVERHPIPGGGTRTVDLEAGDEFGILDVEGLQQAELAFFARGGSSRASMVGATGAGRAAGILSSLAGGGPSGARVLNRLRQLGLDLEGADAVRALGDGSRPGDMEMFTADCAGTLVVAAPGLPMSPINQDCPSELILYVRRARLRNAPDKLRPPDPLADPSIDINIQPGEAKCFTVREGEFIQILDIQGRECSDFQAFSRRRLDSGKEREIDPTATRTLSGSAYPAPGLYSKFFSVDFEPLVEIVQDTCGRHDAFGLACTARYYEDLGYPGHLNCSDNMNAGLSEYGVEPRAGWPAINFFYNTNLDAANSIGMDDPWSRPGDYVLLRALTDLVCVSTACPCDVDPANDWNPTDIQVRTYGAREAFKKSIGYRKSPEADMEETKKTGFHDSFAKETRDFVEYAGYWLPNSITGLGTISEYWGCRERAAIMDLSPLRKYEITGPDAEDLMQLCVTRNMKKLSVGQVAYTAMCYEHGGMIDDGTVYRLGDNNFRWVGGADESGLWLRRQANERKLNAWVRNSTDQLHNIAVQGPKSQAILEKIFWTPPLQPSIAELGRFRFAVARIGGFEGTACVVSRTGYTGELGYEIFCHPSAAGGVYDAVREAGREFDAVPLGLAAMDMLRIEAGLIFAGQEFCDQTNPFEAGIGFAVPLRSQNDDFIGRSALEERSRNPVRKLVGLEVEGGVVPSPGDSVRKGMAQVGEVTSAVRSPILGRVIALARLDATMTEPGTDVDIGQLDGLQKRLRARVAALPLFDPERKRVRGQYEN
;
A
#
# COMPACT_ATOMS: atom_id res chain seq x y z
N MET A 1 20.36 25.01 17.86
CA MET A 1 19.97 23.97 18.85
C MET A 1 18.49 24.02 19.26
N ALA A 2 17.85 25.19 19.45
CA ALA A 2 16.42 25.25 19.80
C ALA A 2 15.45 24.85 18.67
N GLY A 3 15.86 25.00 17.42
CA GLY A 3 15.06 24.58 16.25
C GLY A 3 14.93 23.06 16.10
N ASN A 4 16.03 22.32 16.32
CA ASN A 4 16.03 20.87 16.21
C ASN A 4 15.09 20.18 17.20
N ALA A 5 15.01 20.68 18.43
CA ALA A 5 14.17 20.08 19.46
C ALA A 5 12.66 20.12 19.11
N ARG A 6 12.19 21.15 18.38
CA ARG A 6 10.78 21.27 18.01
C ARG A 6 10.40 20.35 16.86
N PHE A 7 11.27 20.20 15.87
CA PHE A 7 11.04 19.25 14.78
C PHE A 7 11.13 17.79 15.27
N GLN A 8 12.14 17.50 16.09
CA GLN A 8 12.27 16.19 16.75
C GLN A 8 11.06 15.84 17.61
N THR A 9 10.48 16.81 18.33
CA THR A 9 9.29 16.55 19.17
C THR A 9 8.07 16.18 18.32
N ALA A 10 7.90 16.78 17.12
CA ALA A 10 6.86 16.40 16.20
C ALA A 10 7.07 14.98 15.63
N PHE A 11 8.32 14.56 15.47
CA PHE A 11 8.69 13.20 15.02
C PHE A 11 8.65 12.19 16.17
N GLU A 12 9.15 12.53 17.35
CA GLU A 12 9.16 11.65 18.55
C GLU A 12 7.75 11.32 19.06
N ARG A 13 6.78 12.22 18.87
CA ARG A 13 5.37 11.94 19.14
C ARG A 13 4.77 10.85 18.23
N ARG A 14 5.46 10.49 17.15
CA ARG A 14 5.17 9.32 16.33
C ARG A 14 5.73 8.01 16.88
N GLY A 15 6.41 8.01 18.01
CA GLY A 15 6.96 6.82 18.67
C GLY A 15 5.94 5.83 19.22
N GLY A 16 4.67 6.02 18.95
CA GLY A 16 3.60 5.04 19.10
C GLY A 16 2.85 4.95 17.79
N ILE A 17 2.23 3.84 17.52
CA ILE A 17 1.28 3.62 16.41
C ILE A 17 0.11 4.60 16.61
N VAL A 18 0.32 5.86 16.26
CA VAL A 18 -0.76 6.85 16.25
C VAL A 18 -1.14 7.04 14.80
N PRO A 19 -2.30 6.55 14.37
CA PRO A 19 -2.82 6.87 13.04
C PRO A 19 -2.94 8.39 12.90
N GLY A 20 -2.47 8.94 11.80
CA GLY A 20 -2.68 10.35 11.49
C GLY A 20 -1.38 11.13 11.24
N LEU A 21 -1.56 12.31 10.64
CA LEU A 21 -0.48 13.28 10.45
C LEU A 21 -0.04 13.86 11.79
N PRO A 22 1.27 14.11 11.99
CA PRO A 22 1.69 14.88 13.15
C PRO A 22 1.03 16.26 13.07
N VAL A 23 0.46 16.71 14.17
CA VAL A 23 0.00 18.10 14.29
C VAL A 23 1.23 18.98 14.21
N LEU A 24 1.38 19.71 13.12
CA LEU A 24 2.45 20.67 12.91
C LEU A 24 2.08 22.01 13.55
N GLU A 25 3.10 22.72 14.03
CA GLU A 25 2.89 24.13 14.46
C GLU A 25 2.47 24.97 13.25
N PRO A 26 1.64 26.01 13.45
CA PRO A 26 1.30 26.93 12.37
C PRO A 26 2.56 27.47 11.66
N GLY A 27 2.55 27.45 10.33
CA GLY A 27 3.69 27.87 9.50
C GLY A 27 4.80 26.82 9.34
N VAL A 28 4.62 25.61 9.86
CA VAL A 28 5.51 24.48 9.58
C VAL A 28 4.85 23.57 8.52
N GLU A 29 5.58 23.34 7.45
CA GLU A 29 5.18 22.44 6.35
C GLU A 29 6.04 21.16 6.40
N ARG A 30 5.46 20.03 5.98
CA ARG A 30 6.14 18.74 5.88
C ARG A 30 6.07 18.23 4.44
N HIS A 31 7.23 17.94 3.86
CA HIS A 31 7.35 17.46 2.49
C HIS A 31 8.16 16.14 2.47
N PRO A 32 7.52 14.97 2.33
CA PRO A 32 8.23 13.71 2.18
C PRO A 32 8.93 13.63 0.82
N ILE A 33 10.13 13.06 0.82
CA ILE A 33 10.98 12.83 -0.35
C ILE A 33 11.28 11.33 -0.39
N PRO A 34 10.65 10.56 -1.27
CA PRO A 34 10.91 9.13 -1.38
C PRO A 34 12.38 8.84 -1.72
N GLY A 35 12.90 7.71 -1.26
CA GLY A 35 14.23 7.25 -1.66
C GLY A 35 14.38 7.15 -3.18
N GLY A 36 15.47 7.70 -3.71
CA GLY A 36 15.68 7.88 -5.15
C GLY A 36 14.87 9.00 -5.79
N GLY A 37 14.04 9.73 -5.00
CA GLY A 37 13.15 10.79 -5.48
C GLY A 37 13.69 12.20 -5.26
N THR A 38 12.90 13.18 -5.76
CA THR A 38 13.18 14.61 -5.66
C THR A 38 11.94 15.41 -5.30
N ARG A 39 12.14 16.58 -4.67
CA ARG A 39 11.08 17.53 -4.32
C ARG A 39 11.53 18.95 -4.57
N THR A 40 10.60 19.83 -4.98
CA THR A 40 10.82 21.27 -5.07
C THR A 40 9.91 22.00 -4.10
N VAL A 41 10.44 23.04 -3.46
CA VAL A 41 9.67 23.93 -2.56
C VAL A 41 10.15 25.36 -2.76
N ASP A 42 9.21 26.32 -2.86
CA ASP A 42 9.53 27.73 -2.88
C ASP A 42 9.73 28.26 -1.47
N LEU A 43 10.82 28.97 -1.26
CA LEU A 43 11.18 29.60 0.00
C LEU A 43 11.19 31.12 -0.14
N GLU A 44 10.87 31.81 0.95
CA GLU A 44 11.06 33.25 1.11
C GLU A 44 12.28 33.54 1.99
N ALA A 45 12.76 34.78 1.95
CA ALA A 45 13.91 35.18 2.79
C ALA A 45 13.59 35.01 4.27
N GLY A 46 14.45 34.31 4.99
CA GLY A 46 14.30 34.03 6.41
C GLY A 46 13.52 32.72 6.71
N ASP A 47 13.00 32.02 5.70
CA ASP A 47 12.43 30.70 5.92
C ASP A 47 13.52 29.73 6.39
N GLU A 48 13.24 28.98 7.45
CA GLU A 48 14.11 27.91 7.94
C GLU A 48 13.62 26.58 7.38
N PHE A 49 14.54 25.70 7.02
CA PHE A 49 14.16 24.35 6.63
C PHE A 49 15.13 23.33 7.20
N GLY A 50 14.60 22.14 7.48
CA GLY A 50 15.36 21.01 8.00
C GLY A 50 15.14 19.77 7.17
N ILE A 51 16.20 19.02 6.88
CA ILE A 51 16.13 17.74 6.21
C ILE A 51 16.35 16.66 7.25
N LEU A 52 15.34 15.82 7.47
CA LEU A 52 15.33 14.72 8.43
C LEU A 52 15.60 13.41 7.73
N ASP A 53 16.58 12.64 8.20
CA ASP A 53 16.78 11.24 7.82
C ASP A 53 15.93 10.35 8.73
N VAL A 54 14.91 9.72 8.15
CA VAL A 54 13.94 8.90 8.91
C VAL A 54 14.55 7.59 9.37
N GLU A 55 15.36 6.97 8.50
CA GLU A 55 15.84 5.59 8.67
C GLU A 55 17.34 5.50 8.97
N GLY A 56 18.08 6.58 8.76
CA GLY A 56 19.52 6.63 8.82
C GLY A 56 20.21 6.20 7.52
N LEU A 57 21.46 6.61 7.35
CA LEU A 57 22.33 6.33 6.19
C LEU A 57 21.85 6.93 4.85
N GLN A 58 20.82 7.79 4.86
CA GLN A 58 20.34 8.43 3.65
C GLN A 58 20.95 9.83 3.52
N GLN A 59 21.84 10.00 2.55
CA GLN A 59 22.32 11.33 2.17
C GLN A 59 21.23 12.14 1.49
N ALA A 60 21.24 13.45 1.74
CA ALA A 60 20.45 14.41 0.99
C ALA A 60 21.36 15.20 0.06
N GLU A 61 20.88 15.53 -1.13
CA GLU A 61 21.49 16.54 -1.97
C GLU A 61 20.47 17.63 -2.28
N LEU A 62 20.85 18.88 -2.07
CA LEU A 62 19.97 20.02 -2.30
C LEU A 62 20.65 21.08 -3.17
N ALA A 63 19.83 21.81 -3.94
CA ALA A 63 20.26 22.99 -4.70
C ALA A 63 19.23 24.10 -4.53
N PHE A 64 19.68 25.30 -4.24
CA PHE A 64 18.81 26.45 -4.09
C PHE A 64 19.04 27.45 -5.21
N PHE A 65 17.96 27.93 -5.83
CA PHE A 65 17.97 28.90 -6.91
C PHE A 65 17.25 30.17 -6.46
N ALA A 66 17.93 31.29 -6.43
CA ALA A 66 17.28 32.57 -6.24
C ALA A 66 16.32 32.89 -7.42
N ARG A 67 15.35 33.78 -7.23
CA ARG A 67 14.37 34.17 -8.26
C ARG A 67 14.99 34.63 -9.59
N GLY A 68 16.26 35.02 -9.60
CA GLY A 68 17.05 35.37 -10.79
C GLY A 68 17.77 34.19 -11.45
N GLY A 69 17.53 32.95 -11.02
CA GLY A 69 18.13 31.73 -11.59
C GLY A 69 19.55 31.43 -11.11
N SER A 70 20.17 32.26 -10.28
CA SER A 70 21.50 31.98 -9.74
C SER A 70 21.44 30.98 -8.60
N SER A 71 22.36 30.01 -8.58
CA SER A 71 22.47 29.00 -7.54
C SER A 71 23.79 29.10 -6.81
N ARG A 72 23.76 29.25 -5.48
CA ARG A 72 24.95 29.24 -4.61
C ARG A 72 24.58 28.64 -3.26
N ALA A 73 25.39 27.72 -2.77
CA ALA A 73 25.18 27.07 -1.48
C ALA A 73 25.15 28.08 -0.30
N SER A 74 25.89 29.18 -0.40
CA SER A 74 25.91 30.23 0.63
C SER A 74 24.55 30.91 0.84
N MET A 75 23.63 30.85 -0.12
CA MET A 75 22.27 31.40 0.01
C MET A 75 21.38 30.64 0.99
N VAL A 76 21.82 29.48 1.42
CA VAL A 76 21.17 28.66 2.46
C VAL A 76 22.10 28.43 3.65
N GLY A 77 23.13 29.24 3.79
CA GLY A 77 24.08 29.16 4.90
C GLY A 77 25.02 27.94 4.85
N ALA A 78 25.22 27.35 3.67
CA ALA A 78 25.99 26.13 3.50
C ALA A 78 27.24 26.31 2.61
N THR A 79 28.08 25.27 2.62
CA THR A 79 29.26 25.20 1.72
C THR A 79 28.89 24.31 0.53
N GLY A 80 29.19 24.80 -0.68
CA GLY A 80 28.92 24.04 -1.90
C GLY A 80 29.76 22.78 -2.01
N ALA A 81 29.16 21.71 -2.49
CA ALA A 81 29.80 20.43 -2.77
C ALA A 81 30.02 20.20 -4.29
N GLY A 82 29.75 21.25 -5.08
CA GLY A 82 29.91 21.24 -6.52
C GLY A 82 28.63 20.84 -7.27
N ARG A 83 28.74 20.07 -8.36
CA ARG A 83 27.67 19.72 -9.26
C ARG A 83 26.59 18.89 -8.57
N ALA A 84 25.31 19.13 -8.89
CA ALA A 84 24.12 18.43 -8.38
C ALA A 84 23.94 17.01 -8.98
N ALA A 85 24.93 16.15 -8.81
CA ALA A 85 24.94 14.83 -9.46
C ALA A 85 23.88 13.87 -8.90
N GLY A 86 23.61 13.94 -7.60
CA GLY A 86 22.58 13.15 -6.93
C GLY A 86 21.18 13.58 -7.35
N ILE A 87 20.91 14.87 -7.43
CA ILE A 87 19.64 15.40 -7.95
C ILE A 87 19.41 14.95 -9.39
N LEU A 88 20.44 15.11 -10.25
CA LEU A 88 20.35 14.71 -11.66
C LEU A 88 20.11 13.20 -11.81
N SER A 89 20.78 12.36 -11.03
CA SER A 89 20.56 10.91 -11.06
C SER A 89 19.16 10.52 -10.59
N SER A 90 18.67 11.15 -9.53
CA SER A 90 17.31 10.92 -9.01
C SER A 90 16.23 11.36 -10.01
N LEU A 91 16.44 12.46 -10.71
CA LEU A 91 15.53 12.93 -11.77
C LEU A 91 15.50 11.98 -12.98
N ALA A 92 16.66 11.44 -13.38
CA ALA A 92 16.75 10.49 -14.47
C ALA A 92 16.08 9.15 -14.16
N GLY A 93 16.11 8.69 -12.89
CA GLY A 93 15.50 7.45 -12.42
C GLY A 93 14.08 7.62 -11.86
N GLY A 94 13.65 8.84 -11.59
CA GLY A 94 12.58 9.14 -10.63
C GLY A 94 11.13 9.02 -11.12
N GLY A 95 10.87 8.49 -12.33
CA GLY A 95 9.49 8.31 -12.79
C GLY A 95 8.65 9.60 -12.77
N PRO A 96 7.34 9.55 -12.42
CA PRO A 96 6.45 10.72 -12.50
C PRO A 96 6.84 11.90 -11.61
N SER A 97 7.37 11.66 -10.42
CA SER A 97 7.80 12.74 -9.53
C SER A 97 9.03 13.47 -10.08
N GLY A 98 9.97 12.74 -10.67
CA GLY A 98 11.12 13.32 -11.37
C GLY A 98 10.70 14.16 -12.57
N ALA A 99 9.73 13.69 -13.35
CA ALA A 99 9.19 14.43 -14.48
C ALA A 99 8.53 15.75 -14.06
N ARG A 100 7.76 15.76 -12.97
CA ARG A 100 7.16 16.99 -12.40
C ARG A 100 8.24 18.02 -12.04
N VAL A 101 9.26 17.59 -11.32
CA VAL A 101 10.37 18.48 -10.94
C VAL A 101 11.08 19.03 -12.16
N LEU A 102 11.38 18.20 -13.16
CA LEU A 102 12.01 18.65 -14.41
C LEU A 102 11.15 19.68 -15.15
N ASN A 103 9.84 19.44 -15.27
CA ASN A 103 8.93 20.39 -15.93
C ASN A 103 8.89 21.73 -15.18
N ARG A 104 8.80 21.70 -13.84
CA ARG A 104 8.84 22.92 -13.04
C ARG A 104 10.14 23.70 -13.25
N LEU A 105 11.28 23.02 -13.21
CA LEU A 105 12.59 23.68 -13.42
C LEU A 105 12.69 24.30 -14.81
N ARG A 106 12.19 23.63 -15.84
CA ARG A 106 12.13 24.17 -17.21
C ARG A 106 11.24 25.41 -17.30
N GLN A 107 10.05 25.36 -16.70
CA GLN A 107 9.12 26.50 -16.66
C GLN A 107 9.74 27.72 -15.95
N LEU A 108 10.52 27.49 -14.91
CA LEU A 108 11.23 28.53 -14.17
C LEU A 108 12.56 28.94 -14.83
N GLY A 109 13.00 28.26 -15.88
CA GLY A 109 14.28 28.53 -16.56
C GLY A 109 15.51 28.21 -15.69
N LEU A 110 15.39 27.24 -14.78
CA LEU A 110 16.46 26.88 -13.83
C LEU A 110 17.35 25.76 -14.40
N ASP A 111 18.67 25.96 -14.32
CA ASP A 111 19.68 25.02 -14.81
C ASP A 111 20.38 24.26 -13.67
N LEU A 112 20.08 22.96 -13.57
CA LEU A 112 20.72 22.07 -12.58
C LEU A 112 22.17 21.72 -12.91
N GLU A 113 22.59 21.77 -14.18
CA GLU A 113 23.96 21.45 -14.58
C GLU A 113 24.96 22.47 -14.02
N GLY A 114 24.50 23.72 -13.91
CA GLY A 114 25.27 24.83 -13.33
C GLY A 114 25.00 25.08 -11.84
N ALA A 115 24.21 24.25 -11.19
CA ALA A 115 23.83 24.43 -9.79
C ALA A 115 25.01 24.14 -8.84
N ASP A 116 25.11 24.94 -7.77
CA ASP A 116 26.02 24.72 -6.65
C ASP A 116 25.29 23.92 -5.57
N ALA A 117 25.43 22.61 -5.65
CA ALA A 117 24.72 21.68 -4.75
C ALA A 117 25.35 21.64 -3.36
N VAL A 118 24.55 21.34 -2.36
CA VAL A 118 24.94 21.06 -0.97
C VAL A 118 24.64 19.59 -0.68
N ARG A 119 25.54 18.90 0.00
CA ARG A 119 25.29 17.58 0.55
C ARG A 119 25.07 17.69 2.04
N ALA A 120 23.98 17.13 2.49
CA ALA A 120 23.58 17.08 3.88
C ALA A 120 23.42 15.62 4.33
N LEU A 121 23.49 15.39 5.65
CA LEU A 121 23.34 14.07 6.24
C LEU A 121 24.41 13.10 5.72
N GLY A 122 25.57 13.08 6.37
CA GLY A 122 26.73 12.28 5.95
C GLY A 122 26.55 10.76 6.06
N ASP A 123 27.56 10.00 5.60
CA ASP A 123 27.57 8.51 5.51
C ASP A 123 27.33 7.75 6.82
N GLY A 124 27.13 8.39 7.93
CA GLY A 124 26.89 7.79 9.25
C GLY A 124 25.65 8.35 9.93
N SER A 125 24.74 9.00 9.17
CA SER A 125 23.51 9.55 9.75
C SER A 125 22.69 8.47 10.46
N ARG A 126 22.08 8.86 11.57
CA ARG A 126 21.23 7.99 12.38
C ARG A 126 19.76 8.31 12.12
N PRO A 127 18.86 7.36 12.38
CA PRO A 127 17.44 7.64 12.36
C PRO A 127 17.10 8.84 13.23
N GLY A 128 16.46 9.85 12.64
CA GLY A 128 16.09 11.08 13.33
C GLY A 128 17.13 12.22 13.25
N ASP A 129 18.30 12.00 12.65
CA ASP A 129 19.24 13.08 12.39
C ASP A 129 18.63 14.10 11.42
N MET A 130 18.85 15.38 11.75
CA MET A 130 18.32 16.50 10.98
C MET A 130 19.36 17.59 10.82
N GLU A 131 19.52 18.08 9.60
CA GLU A 131 20.38 19.21 9.29
C GLU A 131 19.52 20.42 8.91
N MET A 132 19.83 21.58 9.52
CA MET A 132 19.04 22.80 9.41
C MET A 132 19.72 23.84 8.55
N PHE A 133 18.92 24.59 7.79
CA PHE A 133 19.32 25.63 6.86
C PHE A 133 18.38 26.82 6.97
N THR A 134 18.85 27.98 6.49
CA THR A 134 18.04 29.20 6.41
C THR A 134 18.18 29.82 5.03
N ALA A 135 17.08 30.17 4.39
CA ALA A 135 17.11 30.84 3.09
C ALA A 135 17.38 32.34 3.26
N ASP A 136 18.47 32.83 2.72
CA ASP A 136 18.85 34.26 2.77
C ASP A 136 18.01 35.12 1.83
N CYS A 137 17.42 34.54 0.81
CA CYS A 137 16.60 35.23 -0.19
C CYS A 137 15.46 34.33 -0.67
N ALA A 138 14.48 34.93 -1.38
CA ALA A 138 13.42 34.19 -1.99
C ALA A 138 13.91 33.36 -3.20
N GLY A 139 13.45 32.11 -3.32
CA GLY A 139 13.88 31.22 -4.39
C GLY A 139 13.22 29.85 -4.36
N THR A 140 13.69 28.96 -5.22
CA THR A 140 13.23 27.58 -5.32
C THR A 140 14.31 26.63 -4.80
N LEU A 141 13.94 25.82 -3.82
CA LEU A 141 14.75 24.73 -3.27
C LEU A 141 14.42 23.43 -4.02
N VAL A 142 15.46 22.72 -4.45
CA VAL A 142 15.35 21.36 -4.99
C VAL A 142 16.07 20.43 -4.01
N VAL A 143 15.43 19.39 -3.54
CA VAL A 143 16.01 18.40 -2.63
C VAL A 143 15.82 17.00 -3.21
N ALA A 144 16.85 16.18 -3.16
CA ALA A 144 16.82 14.78 -3.53
C ALA A 144 17.27 13.89 -2.37
N ALA A 145 16.72 12.67 -2.35
CA ALA A 145 17.21 11.53 -1.58
C ALA A 145 17.90 10.54 -2.55
N PRO A 146 19.15 10.83 -3.01
CA PRO A 146 19.79 10.06 -4.06
C PRO A 146 20.09 8.63 -3.61
N GLY A 147 20.01 7.69 -4.54
CA GLY A 147 20.37 6.29 -4.32
C GLY A 147 20.13 5.46 -5.57
N LEU A 148 20.89 4.40 -5.71
CA LEU A 148 20.72 3.42 -6.79
C LEU A 148 19.67 2.36 -6.40
N PRO A 149 19.02 1.71 -7.36
CA PRO A 149 18.15 0.58 -7.09
C PRO A 149 18.88 -0.49 -6.29
N MET A 150 18.25 -1.00 -5.22
CA MET A 150 18.84 -2.04 -4.38
C MET A 150 18.98 -3.36 -5.16
N SER A 151 20.15 -3.95 -5.14
CA SER A 151 20.33 -5.35 -5.58
C SER A 151 19.87 -6.32 -4.47
N PRO A 152 19.29 -7.48 -4.80
CA PRO A 152 18.95 -8.51 -3.79
C PRO A 152 20.13 -8.97 -2.94
N ILE A 153 21.35 -8.77 -3.42
CA ILE A 153 22.61 -9.22 -2.78
C ILE A 153 23.35 -8.11 -2.02
N ASN A 154 22.93 -6.87 -2.15
CA ASN A 154 23.41 -5.78 -1.31
C ASN A 154 22.22 -5.16 -0.58
N GLN A 155 22.39 -4.73 0.65
CA GLN A 155 21.32 -4.18 1.49
C GLN A 155 21.29 -2.65 1.48
N ASP A 156 21.85 -2.04 0.46
CA ASP A 156 21.89 -0.60 0.30
C ASP A 156 20.66 -0.13 -0.49
N CYS A 157 19.59 0.20 0.23
CA CYS A 157 18.36 0.72 -0.33
C CYS A 157 18.24 2.23 -0.06
N PRO A 158 17.87 3.05 -1.06
CA PRO A 158 17.52 4.44 -0.79
C PRO A 158 16.27 4.53 0.09
N SER A 159 16.30 5.42 1.08
CA SER A 159 15.20 5.60 2.03
C SER A 159 14.59 7.00 1.96
N GLU A 160 13.43 7.18 2.61
CA GLU A 160 12.72 8.45 2.64
C GLU A 160 13.47 9.50 3.47
N LEU A 161 13.52 10.73 2.97
CA LEU A 161 13.84 11.93 3.73
C LEU A 161 12.57 12.76 3.95
N ILE A 162 12.53 13.54 5.02
CA ILE A 162 11.46 14.51 5.24
C ILE A 162 12.07 15.91 5.27
N LEU A 163 11.58 16.76 4.37
CA LEU A 163 11.88 18.19 4.38
C LEU A 163 10.81 18.91 5.21
N TYR A 164 11.21 19.52 6.30
CA TYR A 164 10.41 20.46 7.07
C TYR A 164 10.75 21.89 6.65
N VAL A 165 9.72 22.72 6.47
CA VAL A 165 9.90 24.15 6.21
C VAL A 165 9.16 24.93 7.28
N ARG A 166 9.87 25.84 7.97
CA ARG A 166 9.28 26.83 8.87
C ARG A 166 9.27 28.18 8.19
N ARG A 167 8.09 28.70 7.96
CA ARG A 167 7.92 30.01 7.33
C ARG A 167 8.31 31.13 8.29
N ALA A 168 9.17 32.03 7.83
CA ALA A 168 9.61 33.22 8.58
C ALA A 168 8.43 34.17 8.86
N ARG A 169 7.47 34.20 7.95
CA ARG A 169 6.22 34.94 8.09
C ARG A 169 5.07 33.97 7.95
N LEU A 170 4.24 33.90 8.98
CA LEU A 170 2.95 33.24 8.87
C LEU A 170 2.20 33.96 7.75
N ARG A 171 1.83 33.25 6.69
CA ARG A 171 0.90 33.78 5.71
C ARG A 171 -0.38 34.08 6.48
N ASN A 172 -0.79 35.36 6.52
CA ASN A 172 -2.11 35.70 7.07
C ASN A 172 -3.12 34.89 6.31
N ALA A 173 -3.95 34.11 7.02
CA ALA A 173 -5.04 33.34 6.45
C ALA A 173 -6.08 34.27 5.81
N PRO A 174 -6.76 33.85 4.79
CA PRO A 174 -6.32 32.97 3.71
C PRO A 174 -6.25 33.72 2.40
N ASP A 175 -5.07 34.07 1.95
CA ASP A 175 -4.94 34.15 0.49
C ASP A 175 -5.33 32.76 -0.03
N LYS A 176 -6.24 32.69 -1.01
CA LYS A 176 -6.71 31.44 -1.62
C LYS A 176 -5.51 30.53 -1.82
N LEU A 177 -5.60 29.30 -1.36
CA LEU A 177 -4.54 28.32 -1.56
C LEU A 177 -4.24 28.27 -3.05
N ARG A 178 -2.99 28.36 -3.42
CA ARG A 178 -2.61 28.21 -4.82
C ARG A 178 -2.77 26.73 -5.19
N PRO A 179 -3.34 26.46 -6.38
CA PRO A 179 -3.36 25.08 -6.86
C PRO A 179 -1.92 24.53 -6.92
N PRO A 180 -1.71 23.28 -6.58
CA PRO A 180 -0.40 22.64 -6.71
C PRO A 180 0.08 22.68 -8.16
N ASP A 181 1.39 22.51 -8.34
CA ASP A 181 1.99 22.49 -9.67
C ASP A 181 1.30 21.47 -10.57
N PRO A 182 1.11 21.79 -11.86
CA PRO A 182 0.57 20.84 -12.83
C PRO A 182 1.42 19.56 -12.92
N LEU A 183 0.76 18.44 -13.20
CA LEU A 183 1.45 17.14 -13.37
C LEU A 183 2.35 17.08 -14.60
N ALA A 184 1.99 17.87 -15.64
CA ALA A 184 2.72 18.10 -16.89
C ALA A 184 2.31 19.49 -17.42
N ASP A 185 2.74 19.88 -18.62
CA ASP A 185 2.27 21.12 -19.25
C ASP A 185 0.78 21.00 -19.61
N PRO A 186 -0.13 21.78 -18.98
CA PRO A 186 -1.55 21.65 -19.21
C PRO A 186 -1.95 22.26 -20.58
N SER A 187 -2.81 21.57 -21.29
CA SER A 187 -3.46 22.10 -22.51
C SER A 187 -4.60 23.05 -22.15
N ILE A 188 -5.30 22.78 -21.06
CA ILE A 188 -6.36 23.58 -20.47
C ILE A 188 -6.06 23.68 -18.96
N ASP A 189 -6.27 24.85 -18.39
CA ASP A 189 -6.15 25.10 -16.95
C ASP A 189 -7.28 26.06 -16.55
N ILE A 190 -8.35 25.54 -15.91
CA ILE A 190 -9.60 26.24 -15.63
C ILE A 190 -9.85 26.25 -14.12
N ASN A 191 -10.10 27.42 -13.56
CA ASN A 191 -10.63 27.54 -12.19
C ASN A 191 -12.17 27.65 -12.27
N ILE A 192 -12.85 26.83 -11.46
CA ILE A 192 -14.31 26.80 -11.31
C ILE A 192 -14.65 27.36 -9.93
N GLN A 193 -15.41 28.43 -9.88
CA GLN A 193 -15.84 29.04 -8.62
C GLN A 193 -17.06 28.30 -8.06
N PRO A 194 -17.30 28.32 -6.73
CA PRO A 194 -18.50 27.76 -6.14
C PRO A 194 -19.77 28.24 -6.85
N GLY A 195 -20.63 27.30 -7.19
CA GLY A 195 -21.86 27.60 -7.93
C GLY A 195 -21.67 27.79 -9.43
N GLU A 196 -20.53 27.43 -9.99
CA GLU A 196 -20.29 27.41 -11.43
C GLU A 196 -20.13 25.97 -11.95
N ALA A 197 -20.37 25.83 -13.26
CA ALA A 197 -19.97 24.67 -14.05
C ALA A 197 -19.18 25.14 -15.27
N LYS A 198 -18.17 24.37 -15.67
CA LYS A 198 -17.41 24.63 -16.89
C LYS A 198 -17.43 23.40 -17.78
N CYS A 199 -17.75 23.63 -19.05
CA CYS A 199 -17.68 22.63 -20.09
C CYS A 199 -16.36 22.75 -20.87
N PHE A 200 -15.82 21.62 -21.27
CA PHE A 200 -14.59 21.53 -22.05
C PHE A 200 -14.57 20.27 -22.89
N THR A 201 -13.75 20.26 -23.94
CA THR A 201 -13.60 19.09 -24.82
C THR A 201 -12.25 18.42 -24.61
N VAL A 202 -12.23 17.11 -24.70
CA VAL A 202 -11.03 16.29 -24.54
C VAL A 202 -11.00 15.24 -25.64
N ARG A 203 -9.85 15.01 -26.25
CA ARG A 203 -9.68 13.99 -27.29
C ARG A 203 -9.33 12.64 -26.67
N GLU A 204 -9.57 11.58 -27.44
CA GLU A 204 -9.15 10.24 -27.07
C GLU A 204 -7.67 10.19 -26.70
N GLY A 205 -7.36 9.59 -25.56
CA GLY A 205 -6.01 9.43 -25.02
C GLY A 205 -5.51 10.59 -24.16
N GLU A 206 -6.14 11.77 -24.22
CA GLU A 206 -5.80 12.91 -23.35
C GLU A 206 -6.27 12.66 -21.91
N PHE A 207 -5.69 13.44 -20.96
CA PHE A 207 -5.97 13.28 -19.54
C PHE A 207 -6.72 14.49 -18.99
N ILE A 208 -7.55 14.25 -17.98
CA ILE A 208 -8.35 15.22 -17.26
C ILE A 208 -7.99 15.14 -15.78
N GLN A 209 -7.49 16.22 -15.20
CA GLN A 209 -7.28 16.33 -13.75
C GLN A 209 -8.38 17.20 -13.16
N ILE A 210 -9.09 16.68 -12.16
CA ILE A 210 -10.03 17.42 -11.33
C ILE A 210 -9.38 17.53 -9.95
N LEU A 211 -9.19 18.75 -9.48
CA LEU A 211 -8.36 19.05 -8.32
C LEU A 211 -9.14 19.87 -7.31
N ASP A 212 -9.19 19.39 -6.09
CA ASP A 212 -9.71 20.09 -4.93
C ASP A 212 -8.59 20.93 -4.31
N ILE A 213 -8.67 22.25 -4.49
CA ILE A 213 -7.59 23.17 -4.12
C ILE A 213 -7.47 23.30 -2.61
N GLN A 214 -8.61 23.45 -1.93
CA GLN A 214 -8.66 23.77 -0.50
C GLN A 214 -8.99 22.55 0.36
N GLY A 215 -9.40 21.46 -0.23
CA GLY A 215 -9.90 20.26 0.42
C GLY A 215 -11.39 20.40 0.76
N ARG A 216 -12.05 19.24 0.88
CA ARG A 216 -13.46 19.10 1.28
C ARG A 216 -14.48 19.73 0.33
N GLU A 217 -14.12 19.90 -0.95
CA GLU A 217 -15.00 20.45 -1.97
C GLU A 217 -15.48 19.36 -2.93
N CYS A 218 -16.79 19.28 -3.14
CA CYS A 218 -17.41 18.35 -4.08
C CYS A 218 -17.39 18.92 -5.51
N SER A 219 -17.02 18.07 -6.48
CA SER A 219 -17.13 18.37 -7.89
C SER A 219 -17.98 17.31 -8.59
N ASP A 220 -19.12 17.70 -9.11
CA ASP A 220 -19.96 16.84 -9.93
C ASP A 220 -19.41 16.84 -11.36
N PHE A 221 -19.04 15.64 -11.83
CA PHE A 221 -18.42 15.44 -13.13
C PHE A 221 -19.33 14.60 -14.04
N GLN A 222 -19.45 15.04 -15.29
CA GLN A 222 -20.10 14.28 -16.34
C GLN A 222 -19.31 14.38 -17.64
N ALA A 223 -19.33 13.32 -18.46
CA ALA A 223 -18.68 13.28 -19.76
C ALA A 223 -19.56 12.57 -20.79
N PHE A 224 -19.68 13.13 -21.97
CA PHE A 224 -20.46 12.63 -23.09
C PHE A 224 -19.53 12.16 -24.20
N SER A 225 -19.86 11.03 -24.84
CA SER A 225 -19.22 10.64 -26.08
C SER A 225 -19.51 11.67 -27.17
N ARG A 226 -18.49 12.40 -27.64
CA ARG A 226 -18.62 13.45 -28.66
C ARG A 226 -19.24 12.89 -29.94
N ARG A 227 -18.77 11.74 -30.39
CA ARG A 227 -19.28 11.08 -31.60
C ARG A 227 -20.78 10.77 -31.50
N ARG A 228 -21.23 10.34 -30.29
CA ARG A 228 -22.67 10.05 -30.10
C ARG A 228 -23.49 11.34 -30.07
N LEU A 229 -23.00 12.36 -29.37
CA LEU A 229 -23.64 13.65 -29.27
C LEU A 229 -23.79 14.32 -30.65
N ASP A 230 -22.73 14.31 -31.47
CA ASP A 230 -22.77 14.82 -32.84
C ASP A 230 -23.78 14.06 -33.73
N SER A 231 -24.14 12.83 -33.35
CA SER A 231 -25.22 12.05 -34.02
C SER A 231 -26.61 12.25 -33.41
N GLY A 232 -26.78 13.21 -32.50
CA GLY A 232 -28.03 13.50 -31.79
C GLY A 232 -28.39 12.47 -30.71
N LYS A 233 -27.41 11.77 -30.13
CA LYS A 233 -27.61 10.80 -29.07
C LYS A 233 -26.80 11.22 -27.85
N GLU A 234 -27.48 11.52 -26.76
CA GLU A 234 -26.83 11.76 -25.48
C GLU A 234 -26.39 10.40 -24.93
N ARG A 235 -25.07 10.22 -24.77
CA ARG A 235 -24.42 9.05 -24.18
C ARG A 235 -23.31 9.53 -23.26
N GLU A 236 -23.77 9.83 -22.07
CA GLU A 236 -22.94 10.27 -20.94
C GLU A 236 -22.54 9.10 -20.07
N ILE A 237 -21.67 9.37 -19.08
CA ILE A 237 -21.37 8.45 -18.01
C ILE A 237 -22.67 8.09 -17.28
N ASP A 238 -22.93 6.81 -17.15
CA ASP A 238 -24.03 6.25 -16.37
C ASP A 238 -23.47 5.59 -15.08
N PRO A 239 -23.70 6.18 -13.90
CA PRO A 239 -23.23 5.62 -12.65
C PRO A 239 -23.79 4.23 -12.36
N THR A 240 -25.01 3.92 -12.81
CA THR A 240 -25.66 2.62 -12.59
C THR A 240 -25.01 1.53 -13.45
N ALA A 241 -24.79 1.81 -14.75
CA ALA A 241 -24.04 0.91 -15.63
C ALA A 241 -22.63 0.67 -15.10
N THR A 242 -21.97 1.74 -14.64
CA THR A 242 -20.62 1.68 -14.06
C THR A 242 -20.59 0.78 -12.82
N ARG A 243 -21.46 0.97 -11.84
CA ARG A 243 -21.54 0.12 -10.64
C ARG A 243 -21.88 -1.33 -10.97
N THR A 244 -22.78 -1.54 -11.93
CA THR A 244 -23.17 -2.90 -12.38
C THR A 244 -21.98 -3.66 -12.94
N LEU A 245 -21.13 -3.01 -13.74
CA LEU A 245 -19.95 -3.64 -14.34
C LEU A 245 -18.78 -3.75 -13.36
N SER A 246 -18.57 -2.76 -12.50
CA SER A 246 -17.49 -2.78 -11.53
C SER A 246 -17.76 -3.70 -10.34
N GLY A 247 -19.04 -3.95 -10.02
CA GLY A 247 -19.43 -4.67 -8.81
C GLY A 247 -19.13 -3.92 -7.51
N SER A 248 -18.88 -2.61 -7.59
CA SER A 248 -18.48 -1.77 -6.46
C SER A 248 -19.21 -0.43 -6.49
N ALA A 249 -19.30 0.21 -5.33
CA ALA A 249 -19.94 1.52 -5.17
C ALA A 249 -19.28 2.60 -6.03
N TYR A 250 -17.97 2.50 -6.18
CA TYR A 250 -17.12 3.36 -7.01
C TYR A 250 -16.05 2.50 -7.67
N PRO A 251 -15.67 2.74 -8.94
CA PRO A 251 -14.71 1.91 -9.64
C PRO A 251 -13.39 1.81 -8.91
N ALA A 252 -12.99 0.58 -8.58
CA ALA A 252 -11.68 0.30 -8.05
C ALA A 252 -10.63 0.29 -9.17
N PRO A 253 -9.35 0.47 -8.88
CA PRO A 253 -8.30 0.32 -9.87
C PRO A 253 -8.23 -1.09 -10.44
N GLY A 254 -7.69 -1.20 -11.63
CA GLY A 254 -7.63 -2.45 -12.36
C GLY A 254 -8.50 -2.40 -13.61
N LEU A 255 -9.13 -3.50 -13.98
CA LEU A 255 -9.94 -3.58 -15.18
C LEU A 255 -11.13 -2.63 -15.17
N TYR A 256 -11.74 -2.46 -14.01
CA TYR A 256 -12.95 -1.69 -13.81
C TYR A 256 -12.70 -0.28 -13.28
N SER A 257 -11.50 0.26 -13.49
CA SER A 257 -11.21 1.67 -13.21
C SER A 257 -11.84 2.61 -14.27
N LYS A 258 -12.92 2.18 -14.89
CA LYS A 258 -13.57 2.88 -16.01
C LYS A 258 -14.98 3.28 -15.65
N PHE A 259 -15.38 4.43 -16.19
CA PHE A 259 -16.77 4.85 -16.19
C PHE A 259 -17.39 4.59 -17.56
N PHE A 260 -18.58 4.03 -17.54
CA PHE A 260 -19.28 3.56 -18.72
C PHE A 260 -20.54 4.36 -18.99
N SER A 261 -20.91 4.46 -20.27
CA SER A 261 -22.23 4.92 -20.68
C SER A 261 -23.31 3.83 -20.46
N VAL A 262 -24.57 4.18 -20.61
CA VAL A 262 -25.70 3.24 -20.58
C VAL A 262 -25.60 2.13 -21.64
N ASP A 263 -24.87 2.39 -22.74
CA ASP A 263 -24.59 1.40 -23.77
C ASP A 263 -23.34 0.53 -23.47
N PHE A 264 -22.80 0.65 -22.24
CA PHE A 264 -21.56 -0.01 -21.78
C PHE A 264 -20.30 0.37 -22.58
N GLU A 265 -20.31 1.51 -23.27
CA GLU A 265 -19.10 2.07 -23.87
C GLU A 265 -18.26 2.71 -22.76
N PRO A 266 -16.97 2.36 -22.63
CA PRO A 266 -16.11 3.01 -21.64
C PRO A 266 -15.75 4.42 -22.14
N LEU A 267 -15.97 5.43 -21.31
CA LEU A 267 -15.75 6.84 -21.66
C LEU A 267 -14.45 7.37 -21.06
N VAL A 268 -14.20 7.11 -19.79
CA VAL A 268 -12.98 7.52 -19.11
C VAL A 268 -12.43 6.41 -18.22
N GLU A 269 -11.14 6.47 -17.93
CA GLU A 269 -10.43 5.57 -17.03
C GLU A 269 -9.75 6.37 -15.93
N ILE A 270 -9.87 5.92 -14.68
CA ILE A 270 -9.12 6.50 -13.56
C ILE A 270 -7.65 6.08 -13.68
N VAL A 271 -6.75 7.07 -13.75
CA VAL A 271 -5.31 6.86 -13.80
C VAL A 271 -4.66 7.14 -12.45
N GLN A 272 -5.06 8.25 -11.81
CA GLN A 272 -4.60 8.58 -10.47
C GLN A 272 -5.77 9.11 -9.64
N ASP A 273 -5.76 8.78 -8.37
CA ASP A 273 -6.71 9.27 -7.39
C ASP A 273 -5.98 9.40 -6.05
N THR A 274 -5.99 10.56 -5.45
CA THR A 274 -5.28 10.82 -4.20
C THR A 274 -6.21 10.81 -2.98
N CYS A 275 -7.53 10.76 -3.20
CA CYS A 275 -8.54 10.76 -2.14
C CYS A 275 -9.12 9.36 -1.88
N GLY A 276 -9.53 8.64 -2.94
CA GLY A 276 -10.14 7.31 -2.86
C GLY A 276 -11.56 7.29 -2.26
N ARG A 277 -12.19 8.46 -2.09
CA ARG A 277 -13.56 8.59 -1.59
C ARG A 277 -14.35 9.52 -2.50
N HIS A 278 -15.33 8.93 -3.19
CA HIS A 278 -16.17 9.60 -4.17
C HIS A 278 -17.54 8.93 -4.21
N ASP A 279 -18.53 9.64 -4.70
CA ASP A 279 -19.89 9.13 -4.84
C ASP A 279 -20.27 8.85 -6.30
N ALA A 280 -21.02 7.79 -6.50
CA ALA A 280 -21.66 7.44 -7.76
C ALA A 280 -23.09 6.96 -7.56
N PHE A 281 -23.74 7.30 -6.43
CA PHE A 281 -25.12 6.97 -6.13
C PHE A 281 -26.05 8.16 -6.33
N GLY A 282 -25.61 9.35 -5.88
CA GLY A 282 -26.38 10.58 -5.91
C GLY A 282 -26.43 11.23 -7.28
N LEU A 283 -27.42 12.07 -7.47
CA LEU A 283 -27.42 13.07 -8.54
C LEU A 283 -26.53 14.24 -8.13
N ALA A 284 -26.01 15.00 -9.10
CA ALA A 284 -25.56 16.35 -8.86
C ALA A 284 -26.68 17.12 -8.11
N CYS A 285 -26.33 17.95 -7.13
CA CYS A 285 -27.34 18.61 -6.32
C CYS A 285 -28.36 19.36 -7.17
N THR A 286 -29.64 19.36 -6.75
CA THR A 286 -30.79 19.82 -7.54
C THR A 286 -31.53 20.95 -6.83
N ALA A 287 -32.30 21.77 -7.56
CA ALA A 287 -33.17 22.75 -6.98
C ALA A 287 -34.16 22.10 -5.98
N ARG A 288 -34.72 20.93 -6.32
CA ARG A 288 -35.61 20.18 -5.46
C ARG A 288 -35.03 19.81 -4.11
N TYR A 289 -33.74 19.42 -4.08
CA TYR A 289 -33.05 19.11 -2.83
C TYR A 289 -33.06 20.28 -1.86
N TYR A 290 -32.70 21.46 -2.36
CA TYR A 290 -32.67 22.69 -1.54
C TYR A 290 -34.08 23.21 -1.16
N GLU A 291 -35.04 23.09 -2.07
CA GLU A 291 -36.45 23.41 -1.77
C GLU A 291 -37.00 22.59 -0.61
N ASP A 292 -36.72 21.25 -0.62
CA ASP A 292 -37.15 20.34 0.45
C ASP A 292 -36.48 20.66 1.80
N LEU A 293 -35.24 21.18 1.77
CA LEU A 293 -34.54 21.68 2.96
C LEU A 293 -34.99 23.10 3.40
N GLY A 294 -35.85 23.77 2.65
CA GLY A 294 -36.35 25.11 2.96
C GLY A 294 -35.52 26.25 2.38
N TYR A 295 -34.70 26.00 1.37
CA TYR A 295 -33.87 26.99 0.68
C TYR A 295 -34.26 27.14 -0.80
N PRO A 296 -35.51 27.61 -1.11
CA PRO A 296 -35.94 27.76 -2.50
C PRO A 296 -35.09 28.81 -3.23
N GLY A 297 -34.67 28.50 -4.46
CA GLY A 297 -33.83 29.40 -5.27
C GLY A 297 -32.34 29.35 -4.97
N HIS A 298 -31.89 28.39 -4.13
CA HIS A 298 -30.47 28.13 -3.92
C HIS A 298 -29.82 27.69 -5.23
N LEU A 299 -28.58 28.14 -5.48
CA LEU A 299 -27.78 27.64 -6.59
C LEU A 299 -27.58 26.13 -6.48
N ASN A 300 -27.55 25.42 -7.62
CA ASN A 300 -27.38 24.00 -7.64
C ASN A 300 -26.59 23.55 -8.87
N CYS A 301 -25.88 22.42 -8.73
CA CYS A 301 -25.02 21.91 -9.78
C CYS A 301 -25.79 21.45 -11.03
N SER A 302 -26.99 20.90 -10.88
CA SER A 302 -27.78 20.45 -12.03
C SER A 302 -28.18 21.61 -12.96
N ASP A 303 -28.60 22.75 -12.41
CA ASP A 303 -28.92 23.93 -13.21
C ASP A 303 -27.68 24.56 -13.84
N ASN A 304 -26.54 24.54 -13.11
CA ASN A 304 -25.26 25.03 -13.63
C ASN A 304 -24.77 24.15 -14.79
N MET A 305 -24.91 22.82 -14.66
CA MET A 305 -24.59 21.88 -15.77
C MET A 305 -25.48 22.08 -16.98
N ASN A 306 -26.80 22.31 -16.78
CA ASN A 306 -27.74 22.62 -17.86
C ASN A 306 -27.32 23.89 -18.63
N ALA A 307 -26.91 24.91 -17.91
CA ALA A 307 -26.45 26.15 -18.52
C ALA A 307 -25.20 25.96 -19.40
N GLY A 308 -24.19 25.23 -18.89
CA GLY A 308 -22.97 24.96 -19.63
C GLY A 308 -23.16 24.00 -20.81
N LEU A 309 -23.95 22.95 -20.63
CA LEU A 309 -24.19 21.91 -21.64
C LEU A 309 -25.10 22.36 -22.78
N SER A 310 -25.87 23.44 -22.59
CA SER A 310 -26.75 23.99 -23.63
C SER A 310 -26.01 24.37 -24.92
N GLU A 311 -24.75 24.82 -24.83
CA GLU A 311 -23.91 25.16 -25.99
C GLU A 311 -23.58 23.93 -26.86
N TYR A 312 -23.70 22.73 -26.29
CA TYR A 312 -23.46 21.46 -26.98
C TYR A 312 -24.75 20.79 -27.44
N GLY A 313 -25.90 21.46 -27.28
CA GLY A 313 -27.20 20.94 -27.71
C GLY A 313 -27.74 19.81 -26.83
N VAL A 314 -27.28 19.72 -25.59
CA VAL A 314 -27.77 18.76 -24.61
C VAL A 314 -29.05 19.30 -23.96
N GLU A 315 -30.09 18.46 -23.88
CA GLU A 315 -31.38 18.83 -23.29
C GLU A 315 -31.27 19.03 -21.77
N PRO A 316 -31.87 20.11 -21.23
CA PRO A 316 -31.82 20.38 -19.79
C PRO A 316 -32.58 19.31 -18.98
N ARG A 317 -32.06 18.95 -17.81
CA ARG A 317 -32.65 17.97 -16.88
C ARG A 317 -32.85 18.56 -15.49
N ALA A 318 -33.83 18.09 -14.75
CA ALA A 318 -34.08 18.49 -13.37
C ALA A 318 -33.01 17.97 -12.39
N GLY A 319 -32.27 16.92 -12.79
CA GLY A 319 -31.18 16.33 -12.04
C GLY A 319 -30.25 15.56 -12.97
N TRP A 320 -28.94 15.72 -12.80
CA TRP A 320 -27.93 15.04 -13.58
C TRP A 320 -27.35 13.85 -12.81
N PRO A 321 -27.38 12.64 -13.39
CA PRO A 321 -26.49 11.57 -12.91
C PRO A 321 -25.06 12.06 -13.10
N ALA A 322 -24.27 11.99 -12.07
CA ALA A 322 -22.90 12.47 -12.08
C ALA A 322 -21.99 11.54 -11.30
N ILE A 323 -20.68 11.69 -11.48
CA ILE A 323 -19.71 11.21 -10.54
C ILE A 323 -19.36 12.39 -9.63
N ASN A 324 -19.75 12.27 -8.37
CA ASN A 324 -19.56 13.31 -7.37
C ASN A 324 -18.19 13.10 -6.72
N PHE A 325 -17.16 13.67 -7.35
CA PHE A 325 -15.79 13.57 -6.83
C PHE A 325 -15.67 14.27 -5.48
N PHE A 326 -14.91 13.66 -4.58
CA PHE A 326 -14.63 14.10 -3.21
C PHE A 326 -15.83 14.06 -2.26
N TYR A 327 -17.01 13.72 -2.74
CA TYR A 327 -18.19 13.51 -1.92
C TYR A 327 -18.13 12.17 -1.18
N ASN A 328 -18.40 12.16 0.12
CA ASN A 328 -18.30 10.97 0.96
C ASN A 328 -19.66 10.37 1.28
N THR A 329 -20.05 9.37 0.51
CA THR A 329 -21.29 8.60 0.73
C THR A 329 -21.05 7.46 1.71
N ASN A 330 -21.93 7.29 2.67
CA ASN A 330 -22.00 6.17 3.58
C ASN A 330 -23.24 5.32 3.29
N LEU A 331 -23.06 4.02 3.29
CA LEU A 331 -24.14 3.03 3.18
C LEU A 331 -24.15 2.17 4.46
N ASP A 332 -25.21 2.30 5.26
CA ASP A 332 -25.31 1.58 6.50
C ASP A 332 -25.87 0.15 6.34
N ALA A 333 -25.87 -0.62 7.44
CA ALA A 333 -26.38 -1.99 7.45
C ALA A 333 -27.91 -2.09 7.21
N ALA A 334 -28.64 -0.98 7.32
CA ALA A 334 -30.08 -0.90 7.02
C ALA A 334 -30.34 -0.48 5.57
N ASN A 335 -29.32 -0.39 4.73
CA ASN A 335 -29.35 0.10 3.36
C ASN A 335 -29.74 1.60 3.25
N SER A 336 -29.51 2.37 4.30
CA SER A 336 -29.67 3.82 4.26
C SER A 336 -28.44 4.44 3.64
N ILE A 337 -28.66 5.35 2.70
CA ILE A 337 -27.58 6.16 2.10
C ILE A 337 -27.51 7.46 2.89
N GLY A 338 -26.36 7.70 3.50
CA GLY A 338 -26.05 8.91 4.25
C GLY A 338 -24.86 9.64 3.65
N MET A 339 -24.60 10.82 4.16
CA MET A 339 -23.46 11.67 3.83
C MET A 339 -22.60 11.83 5.08
N ASP A 340 -21.30 11.59 4.93
CA ASP A 340 -20.29 11.88 5.95
C ASP A 340 -19.39 13.03 5.51
N ASP A 341 -18.61 13.58 6.43
CA ASP A 341 -17.65 14.62 6.13
C ASP A 341 -16.70 14.22 5.00
N PRO A 342 -16.38 15.13 4.06
CA PRO A 342 -15.46 14.86 2.98
C PRO A 342 -14.05 14.52 3.48
N TRP A 343 -13.38 13.59 2.80
CA TRP A 343 -12.03 13.18 3.15
C TRP A 343 -10.93 13.86 2.34
N SER A 344 -11.30 14.60 1.29
CA SER A 344 -10.32 15.31 0.48
C SER A 344 -9.61 16.39 1.28
N ARG A 345 -8.35 16.58 0.96
CA ARG A 345 -7.44 17.56 1.56
C ARG A 345 -6.93 18.52 0.52
N PRO A 346 -6.37 19.67 0.94
CA PRO A 346 -5.81 20.62 0.00
C PRO A 346 -4.85 19.98 -1.00
N GLY A 347 -5.18 20.09 -2.29
CA GLY A 347 -4.40 19.53 -3.38
C GLY A 347 -4.72 18.10 -3.78
N ASP A 348 -5.71 17.46 -3.18
CA ASP A 348 -6.20 16.16 -3.65
C ASP A 348 -6.80 16.27 -5.06
N TYR A 349 -6.64 15.24 -5.86
CA TYR A 349 -7.11 15.23 -7.23
C TYR A 349 -7.46 13.83 -7.73
N VAL A 350 -8.26 13.81 -8.79
CA VAL A 350 -8.48 12.63 -9.64
C VAL A 350 -7.95 12.94 -11.03
N LEU A 351 -7.15 12.02 -11.60
CA LEU A 351 -6.66 12.08 -12.96
C LEU A 351 -7.34 10.99 -13.78
N LEU A 352 -8.09 11.39 -14.79
CA LEU A 352 -8.79 10.52 -15.71
C LEU A 352 -8.08 10.51 -17.07
N ARG A 353 -8.22 9.42 -17.82
CA ARG A 353 -7.83 9.31 -19.24
C ARG A 353 -9.09 9.19 -20.07
N ALA A 354 -9.23 10.00 -21.10
CA ALA A 354 -10.29 9.89 -22.09
C ALA A 354 -10.09 8.65 -22.96
N LEU A 355 -11.10 7.81 -23.11
CA LEU A 355 -11.08 6.59 -23.93
C LEU A 355 -11.75 6.78 -25.29
N THR A 356 -12.34 7.93 -25.51
CA THR A 356 -12.93 8.43 -26.76
C THR A 356 -12.93 9.96 -26.72
N ASP A 357 -13.24 10.62 -27.81
CA ASP A 357 -13.46 12.09 -27.81
C ASP A 357 -14.67 12.45 -26.95
N LEU A 358 -14.51 13.40 -26.04
CA LEU A 358 -15.50 13.75 -25.03
C LEU A 358 -15.89 15.23 -25.04
N VAL A 359 -17.12 15.47 -24.64
CA VAL A 359 -17.58 16.75 -24.05
C VAL A 359 -17.75 16.51 -22.58
N CYS A 360 -17.02 17.24 -21.77
CA CYS A 360 -17.00 17.11 -20.31
C CYS A 360 -17.59 18.35 -19.64
N VAL A 361 -18.18 18.15 -18.47
CA VAL A 361 -18.59 19.24 -17.55
C VAL A 361 -18.15 18.87 -16.14
N SER A 362 -17.64 19.87 -15.41
CA SER A 362 -17.28 19.77 -14.01
C SER A 362 -17.81 20.99 -13.26
N THR A 363 -18.19 20.78 -12.00
CA THR A 363 -18.74 21.84 -11.13
C THR A 363 -17.83 22.11 -9.95
N ALA A 364 -17.99 23.26 -9.28
CA ALA A 364 -17.69 23.44 -7.87
C ALA A 364 -19.04 23.59 -7.16
N CYS A 365 -19.33 22.65 -6.25
CA CYS A 365 -20.66 22.54 -5.66
C CYS A 365 -20.99 23.74 -4.76
N PRO A 366 -22.17 24.38 -4.88
CA PRO A 366 -22.53 25.53 -4.05
C PRO A 366 -23.07 25.17 -2.66
N CYS A 367 -23.09 23.89 -2.28
CA CYS A 367 -23.76 23.46 -1.06
C CYS A 367 -23.05 23.99 0.20
N ASP A 368 -23.75 24.85 0.94
CA ASP A 368 -23.34 25.41 2.23
C ASP A 368 -24.32 25.09 3.36
N VAL A 369 -25.29 24.21 3.10
CA VAL A 369 -26.38 23.86 4.03
C VAL A 369 -26.26 22.50 4.67
N ASP A 370 -25.26 21.72 4.26
CA ASP A 370 -24.95 20.37 4.74
C ASP A 370 -23.43 20.06 4.71
N PRO A 371 -22.96 18.91 5.21
CA PRO A 371 -21.54 18.60 5.25
C PRO A 371 -20.87 18.29 3.89
N ALA A 372 -21.58 18.34 2.76
CA ALA A 372 -21.03 17.99 1.44
C ALA A 372 -19.73 18.73 1.10
N ASN A 373 -19.63 20.01 1.49
CA ASN A 373 -18.48 20.88 1.32
C ASN A 373 -17.98 21.44 2.65
N ASP A 374 -18.16 20.69 3.76
CA ASP A 374 -17.80 21.17 5.10
C ASP A 374 -18.44 22.55 5.42
N TRP A 375 -19.66 22.81 4.91
CA TRP A 375 -20.42 24.08 4.99
C TRP A 375 -19.70 25.30 4.41
N ASN A 376 -18.64 25.10 3.63
CA ASN A 376 -17.81 26.18 3.09
C ASN A 376 -17.34 25.88 1.67
N PRO A 377 -18.21 26.13 0.66
CA PRO A 377 -17.87 25.88 -0.74
C PRO A 377 -16.60 26.60 -1.20
N THR A 378 -15.74 25.91 -1.95
CA THR A 378 -14.46 26.40 -2.43
C THR A 378 -14.25 26.14 -3.92
N ASP A 379 -13.10 26.57 -4.46
CA ASP A 379 -12.82 26.45 -5.89
C ASP A 379 -12.35 25.05 -6.27
N ILE A 380 -12.77 24.58 -7.43
CA ILE A 380 -12.22 23.40 -8.12
C ILE A 380 -11.33 23.83 -9.29
N GLN A 381 -10.21 23.17 -9.49
CA GLN A 381 -9.33 23.37 -10.64
C GLN A 381 -9.43 22.18 -11.60
N VAL A 382 -9.66 22.45 -12.87
CA VAL A 382 -9.62 21.43 -13.93
C VAL A 382 -8.45 21.70 -14.85
N ARG A 383 -7.65 20.65 -15.11
CA ARG A 383 -6.54 20.66 -16.06
C ARG A 383 -6.66 19.52 -17.04
N THR A 384 -6.26 19.75 -18.28
CA THR A 384 -6.11 18.66 -19.25
C THR A 384 -4.66 18.55 -19.72
N TYR A 385 -4.25 17.34 -20.07
CA TYR A 385 -2.91 17.04 -20.54
C TYR A 385 -2.94 16.23 -21.83
N GLY A 386 -1.92 16.40 -22.66
CA GLY A 386 -1.85 15.75 -23.96
C GLY A 386 -1.73 14.24 -23.90
N ALA A 387 -2.19 13.54 -24.93
CA ALA A 387 -2.18 12.08 -25.02
C ALA A 387 -0.76 11.45 -25.01
N ARG A 388 0.29 12.24 -25.20
CA ARG A 388 1.69 11.77 -25.17
C ARG A 388 2.27 11.69 -23.77
N GLU A 389 1.55 12.24 -22.77
CA GLU A 389 2.00 12.18 -21.38
C GLU A 389 1.91 10.75 -20.85
N ALA A 390 2.85 10.37 -19.99
CA ALA A 390 2.91 9.05 -19.40
C ALA A 390 2.74 9.16 -17.88
N PHE A 391 1.52 8.96 -17.41
CA PHE A 391 1.23 8.93 -15.99
C PHE A 391 1.16 7.49 -15.49
N LYS A 392 1.87 7.18 -14.40
CA LYS A 392 1.72 5.91 -13.71
C LYS A 392 0.33 5.81 -13.10
N LYS A 393 -0.25 4.62 -13.16
CA LYS A 393 -1.49 4.32 -12.45
C LYS A 393 -1.22 4.26 -10.96
N SER A 394 -1.93 5.08 -10.18
CA SER A 394 -1.76 5.16 -8.72
C SER A 394 -3.08 5.60 -8.10
N ILE A 395 -3.59 4.81 -7.16
CA ILE A 395 -4.81 5.17 -6.45
C ILE A 395 -4.50 5.19 -4.98
N GLY A 396 -4.70 6.36 -4.40
CA GLY A 396 -4.57 6.62 -2.99
C GLY A 396 -5.82 6.22 -2.23
N TYR A 397 -5.63 5.85 -0.98
CA TYR A 397 -6.71 5.68 -0.03
C TYR A 397 -6.26 6.16 1.34
N ARG A 398 -7.23 6.51 2.18
CA ARG A 398 -7.01 6.85 3.58
C ARG A 398 -7.74 5.85 4.46
N LYS A 399 -7.13 5.43 5.55
CA LYS A 399 -7.75 4.54 6.54
C LYS A 399 -8.76 5.29 7.41
N SER A 400 -8.56 6.58 7.57
CA SER A 400 -9.44 7.51 8.27
C SER A 400 -9.28 8.92 7.69
N PRO A 401 -10.19 9.86 7.99
CA PRO A 401 -10.06 11.25 7.55
C PRO A 401 -8.73 11.90 7.93
N GLU A 402 -8.14 11.52 9.07
CA GLU A 402 -6.89 12.09 9.60
C GLU A 402 -5.64 11.35 9.11
N ALA A 403 -5.80 10.15 8.55
CA ALA A 403 -4.66 9.35 8.11
C ALA A 403 -3.95 9.98 6.90
N ASP A 404 -2.64 9.74 6.79
CA ASP A 404 -1.90 10.02 5.56
C ASP A 404 -2.50 9.21 4.41
N MET A 405 -2.45 9.76 3.20
CA MET A 405 -2.78 9.03 2.00
C MET A 405 -1.74 7.93 1.79
N GLU A 406 -2.21 6.70 1.64
CA GLU A 406 -1.42 5.58 1.17
C GLU A 406 -1.73 5.36 -0.31
N GLU A 407 -0.70 5.36 -1.15
CA GLU A 407 -0.88 5.02 -2.56
C GLU A 407 -0.90 3.50 -2.73
N THR A 408 -1.95 3.00 -3.34
CA THR A 408 -1.97 1.61 -3.79
C THR A 408 -1.07 1.48 -5.02
N LYS A 409 -0.04 0.67 -4.89
CA LYS A 409 1.01 0.49 -5.89
C LYS A 409 0.80 -0.77 -6.70
N LYS A 410 1.36 -0.82 -7.89
CA LYS A 410 1.60 -2.05 -8.61
C LYS A 410 2.87 -2.72 -8.09
N THR A 411 2.84 -4.03 -7.93
CA THR A 411 4.08 -4.79 -7.74
C THR A 411 4.88 -4.85 -9.06
N GLY A 412 6.14 -5.21 -9.00
CA GLY A 412 6.93 -5.48 -10.22
C GLY A 412 6.38 -6.63 -11.07
N PHE A 413 5.60 -7.52 -10.46
CA PHE A 413 4.95 -8.65 -11.14
C PHE A 413 3.56 -8.32 -11.68
N HIS A 414 2.97 -7.19 -11.30
CA HIS A 414 1.58 -6.83 -11.63
C HIS A 414 1.28 -6.94 -13.13
N ASP A 415 2.14 -6.37 -13.98
CA ASP A 415 1.90 -6.35 -15.43
C ASP A 415 2.00 -7.75 -16.06
N SER A 416 2.72 -8.67 -15.42
CA SER A 416 2.77 -10.08 -15.82
C SER A 416 1.48 -10.81 -15.45
N PHE A 417 0.99 -10.65 -14.22
CA PHE A 417 -0.31 -11.21 -13.81
C PHE A 417 -1.48 -10.57 -14.55
N ALA A 418 -1.40 -9.29 -14.90
CA ALA A 418 -2.45 -8.60 -15.65
C ALA A 418 -2.69 -9.14 -17.07
N LYS A 419 -1.76 -9.94 -17.61
CA LYS A 419 -1.97 -10.70 -18.84
C LYS A 419 -2.89 -11.90 -18.64
N GLU A 420 -2.99 -12.42 -17.40
CA GLU A 420 -3.69 -13.66 -17.05
C GLU A 420 -4.96 -13.42 -16.24
N THR A 421 -5.07 -12.30 -15.53
CA THR A 421 -6.27 -11.94 -14.77
C THR A 421 -6.55 -10.45 -14.79
N ARG A 422 -7.80 -10.13 -14.48
CA ARG A 422 -8.27 -8.74 -14.27
C ARG A 422 -8.86 -8.56 -12.87
N ASP A 423 -8.96 -9.64 -12.13
CA ASP A 423 -9.47 -9.66 -10.76
C ASP A 423 -8.31 -9.37 -9.80
N PHE A 424 -8.17 -8.10 -9.42
CA PHE A 424 -7.18 -7.60 -8.48
C PHE A 424 -7.86 -7.01 -7.26
N VAL A 425 -7.25 -7.20 -6.12
CA VAL A 425 -7.65 -6.65 -4.83
C VAL A 425 -6.49 -5.89 -4.21
N GLU A 426 -6.81 -4.82 -3.46
CA GLU A 426 -5.82 -4.13 -2.65
C GLU A 426 -5.42 -5.02 -1.47
N TYR A 427 -4.11 -5.15 -1.26
CA TYR A 427 -3.54 -5.81 -0.10
C TYR A 427 -2.27 -5.09 0.35
N ALA A 428 -2.29 -4.57 1.57
CA ALA A 428 -1.16 -3.89 2.21
C ALA A 428 -0.48 -2.81 1.34
N GLY A 429 -1.29 -2.05 0.61
CA GLY A 429 -0.86 -0.96 -0.26
C GLY A 429 -0.50 -1.37 -1.68
N TYR A 430 -0.78 -2.61 -2.10
CA TYR A 430 -0.48 -3.10 -3.44
C TYR A 430 -1.67 -3.82 -4.08
N TRP A 431 -1.70 -3.81 -5.41
CA TRP A 431 -2.66 -4.57 -6.20
C TRP A 431 -2.17 -5.98 -6.43
N LEU A 432 -2.84 -6.95 -5.81
CA LEU A 432 -2.57 -8.38 -5.99
C LEU A 432 -3.70 -9.09 -6.73
N PRO A 433 -3.40 -10.17 -7.50
CA PRO A 433 -4.43 -11.03 -8.06
C PRO A 433 -5.29 -11.63 -6.95
N ASN A 434 -6.61 -11.48 -7.05
CA ASN A 434 -7.55 -12.15 -6.17
C ASN A 434 -7.84 -13.56 -6.66
N SER A 435 -8.15 -13.69 -7.96
CA SER A 435 -8.25 -14.97 -8.68
C SER A 435 -7.83 -14.82 -10.14
N ILE A 436 -7.59 -15.92 -10.81
CA ILE A 436 -7.15 -15.96 -12.20
C ILE A 436 -8.33 -16.14 -13.15
N THR A 437 -8.53 -15.17 -14.03
CA THR A 437 -9.66 -15.16 -14.99
C THR A 437 -9.62 -16.40 -15.89
N GLY A 438 -10.74 -17.13 -15.94
CA GLY A 438 -10.86 -18.34 -16.76
C GLY A 438 -10.29 -19.61 -16.15
N LEU A 439 -9.49 -19.51 -15.07
CA LEU A 439 -9.01 -20.67 -14.30
C LEU A 439 -9.90 -20.90 -13.07
N GLY A 440 -10.03 -19.86 -12.24
CA GLY A 440 -10.85 -19.85 -11.03
C GLY A 440 -10.16 -20.46 -9.82
N THR A 441 -10.55 -19.99 -8.64
CA THR A 441 -9.92 -20.28 -7.35
C THR A 441 -9.70 -21.78 -7.08
N ILE A 442 -10.66 -22.64 -7.44
CA ILE A 442 -10.54 -24.09 -7.20
C ILE A 442 -9.47 -24.73 -8.10
N SER A 443 -9.36 -24.31 -9.35
CA SER A 443 -8.32 -24.85 -10.25
C SER A 443 -6.93 -24.35 -9.88
N GLU A 444 -6.83 -23.12 -9.39
CA GLU A 444 -5.61 -22.55 -8.83
C GLU A 444 -5.17 -23.34 -7.58
N TYR A 445 -6.10 -23.61 -6.69
CA TYR A 445 -5.88 -24.43 -5.49
C TYR A 445 -5.33 -25.82 -5.84
N TRP A 446 -5.97 -26.56 -6.77
CA TRP A 446 -5.50 -27.87 -7.21
C TRP A 446 -4.17 -27.79 -7.94
N GLY A 447 -3.92 -26.71 -8.69
CA GLY A 447 -2.61 -26.46 -9.29
C GLY A 447 -1.49 -26.45 -8.25
N CYS A 448 -1.71 -25.79 -7.11
CA CYS A 448 -0.74 -25.79 -6.01
C CYS A 448 -0.60 -27.16 -5.34
N ARG A 449 -1.71 -27.88 -5.10
CA ARG A 449 -1.69 -29.16 -4.42
C ARG A 449 -1.06 -30.29 -5.25
N GLU A 450 -1.22 -30.29 -6.56
CA GLU A 450 -0.82 -31.40 -7.43
C GLU A 450 0.40 -31.09 -8.32
N ARG A 451 0.64 -29.81 -8.61
CA ARG A 451 1.64 -29.40 -9.60
C ARG A 451 2.56 -28.32 -9.03
N ALA A 452 2.38 -27.09 -9.46
CA ALA A 452 2.99 -25.91 -8.88
C ALA A 452 2.13 -24.68 -9.14
N ALA A 453 2.14 -23.73 -8.22
CA ALA A 453 1.49 -22.45 -8.35
C ALA A 453 2.45 -21.29 -8.09
N ILE A 454 2.23 -20.18 -8.77
CA ILE A 454 3.04 -18.97 -8.70
C ILE A 454 2.17 -17.87 -8.11
N MET A 455 2.58 -17.29 -6.99
CA MET A 455 1.84 -16.22 -6.32
C MET A 455 2.72 -15.02 -6.02
N ASP A 456 2.15 -13.84 -6.08
CA ASP A 456 2.83 -12.59 -5.73
C ASP A 456 2.72 -12.33 -4.23
N LEU A 457 3.86 -12.24 -3.55
CA LEU A 457 3.98 -11.94 -2.13
C LEU A 457 4.73 -10.62 -1.89
N SER A 458 4.86 -9.78 -2.91
CA SER A 458 5.62 -8.53 -2.84
C SER A 458 5.17 -7.56 -1.74
N PRO A 459 3.89 -7.50 -1.32
CA PRO A 459 3.46 -6.63 -0.24
C PRO A 459 4.00 -6.97 1.15
N LEU A 460 4.53 -8.16 1.37
CA LEU A 460 5.22 -8.47 2.63
C LEU A 460 6.29 -7.42 2.89
N ARG A 461 6.31 -6.88 4.11
CA ARG A 461 7.27 -5.87 4.53
C ARG A 461 8.65 -6.46 4.65
N LYS A 462 9.65 -5.80 4.06
CA LYS A 462 11.06 -6.19 4.14
C LYS A 462 11.83 -5.07 4.79
N TYR A 463 12.54 -5.41 5.86
CA TYR A 463 13.41 -4.49 6.55
C TYR A 463 14.82 -5.06 6.56
N GLU A 464 15.78 -4.24 6.14
CA GLU A 464 17.20 -4.54 6.21
C GLU A 464 17.74 -4.04 7.55
N ILE A 465 18.27 -4.94 8.35
CA ILE A 465 18.86 -4.64 9.65
C ILE A 465 20.37 -4.83 9.53
N THR A 466 21.12 -3.75 9.59
CA THR A 466 22.57 -3.72 9.38
C THR A 466 23.28 -2.99 10.50
N GLY A 467 24.58 -3.26 10.66
CA GLY A 467 25.44 -2.60 11.63
C GLY A 467 25.97 -3.51 12.70
N PRO A 468 26.98 -3.05 13.47
CA PRO A 468 27.68 -3.88 14.45
C PRO A 468 26.75 -4.53 15.49
N ASP A 469 25.66 -3.86 15.89
CA ASP A 469 24.72 -4.32 16.90
C ASP A 469 23.44 -4.93 16.28
N ALA A 470 23.46 -5.26 15.00
CA ALA A 470 22.28 -5.83 14.30
C ALA A 470 21.85 -7.18 14.88
N GLU A 471 22.79 -8.05 15.28
CA GLU A 471 22.49 -9.32 15.94
C GLU A 471 21.84 -9.09 17.30
N ASP A 472 22.35 -8.17 18.11
CA ASP A 472 21.80 -7.87 19.42
C ASP A 472 20.40 -7.25 19.32
N LEU A 473 20.17 -6.38 18.36
CA LEU A 473 18.84 -5.81 18.08
C LEU A 473 17.84 -6.91 17.69
N MET A 474 18.22 -7.78 16.77
CA MET A 474 17.35 -8.87 16.35
C MET A 474 17.11 -9.87 17.47
N GLN A 475 18.14 -10.23 18.26
CA GLN A 475 18.00 -11.09 19.43
C GLN A 475 17.04 -10.53 20.47
N LEU A 476 17.05 -9.22 20.64
CA LEU A 476 16.20 -8.52 21.59
C LEU A 476 14.73 -8.47 21.14
N CYS A 477 14.48 -8.26 19.85
CA CYS A 477 13.15 -7.94 19.33
C CYS A 477 12.33 -9.15 18.91
N VAL A 478 12.97 -10.32 18.71
CA VAL A 478 12.26 -11.53 18.26
C VAL A 478 12.39 -12.68 19.25
N THR A 479 11.42 -13.58 19.24
CA THR A 479 11.34 -14.66 20.25
C THR A 479 12.34 -15.80 20.03
N ARG A 480 12.83 -15.97 18.77
CA ARG A 480 13.86 -16.98 18.43
C ARG A 480 15.26 -16.50 18.76
N ASN A 481 16.15 -17.44 19.01
CA ASN A 481 17.56 -17.14 19.27
C ASN A 481 18.30 -16.81 17.97
N MET A 482 18.60 -15.53 17.75
CA MET A 482 19.29 -15.06 16.54
C MET A 482 20.78 -15.33 16.55
N LYS A 483 21.42 -15.45 17.73
CA LYS A 483 22.85 -15.82 17.88
C LYS A 483 23.13 -17.24 17.40
N LYS A 484 22.12 -18.10 17.36
CA LYS A 484 22.21 -19.47 16.85
C LYS A 484 21.86 -19.60 15.36
N LEU A 485 21.39 -18.53 14.73
CA LEU A 485 21.06 -18.53 13.31
C LEU A 485 22.35 -18.36 12.49
N SER A 486 22.68 -19.30 11.61
CA SER A 486 23.86 -19.19 10.74
C SER A 486 23.57 -18.38 9.50
N VAL A 487 24.58 -17.77 8.89
CA VAL A 487 24.50 -17.14 7.57
C VAL A 487 23.93 -18.14 6.55
N GLY A 488 23.02 -17.70 5.71
CA GLY A 488 22.27 -18.53 4.76
C GLY A 488 21.08 -19.27 5.36
N GLN A 489 20.78 -19.07 6.65
CA GLN A 489 19.56 -19.60 7.31
C GLN A 489 18.45 -18.58 7.41
N VAL A 490 17.22 -19.11 7.48
CA VAL A 490 15.99 -18.39 7.75
C VAL A 490 15.37 -18.92 9.05
N ALA A 491 14.81 -18.03 9.87
CA ALA A 491 14.07 -18.45 11.07
C ALA A 491 12.68 -17.82 11.05
N TYR A 492 11.63 -18.64 11.19
CA TYR A 492 10.29 -18.14 11.49
C TYR A 492 10.19 -17.82 12.98
N THR A 493 9.68 -16.64 13.32
CA THR A 493 9.64 -16.13 14.70
C THR A 493 8.49 -15.16 14.88
N ALA A 494 8.18 -14.84 16.14
CA ALA A 494 7.27 -13.77 16.50
C ALA A 494 8.04 -12.56 17.00
N MET A 495 7.46 -11.38 16.80
CA MET A 495 7.86 -10.12 17.41
C MET A 495 6.75 -9.70 18.40
N CYS A 496 7.10 -9.37 19.62
CA CYS A 496 6.13 -9.11 20.69
C CYS A 496 6.41 -7.80 21.42
N TYR A 497 5.35 -7.25 21.98
CA TYR A 497 5.42 -6.18 22.98
C TYR A 497 5.87 -6.73 24.33
N GLU A 498 6.18 -5.86 25.28
CA GLU A 498 6.59 -6.20 26.65
C GLU A 498 5.54 -7.04 27.38
N HIS A 499 4.27 -6.82 27.12
CA HIS A 499 3.15 -7.59 27.70
C HIS A 499 2.93 -8.95 27.04
N GLY A 500 3.74 -9.31 26.03
CA GLY A 500 3.70 -10.60 25.34
C GLY A 500 2.67 -10.70 24.19
N GLY A 501 1.93 -9.62 23.89
CA GLY A 501 1.09 -9.54 22.69
C GLY A 501 1.95 -9.42 21.42
N MET A 502 1.47 -9.99 20.31
CA MET A 502 2.22 -10.02 19.05
C MET A 502 2.12 -8.68 18.32
N ILE A 503 3.25 -8.18 17.88
CA ILE A 503 3.35 -7.09 16.90
C ILE A 503 3.16 -7.68 15.50
N ASP A 504 3.90 -8.77 15.23
CA ASP A 504 3.93 -9.42 13.92
C ASP A 504 4.48 -10.85 14.06
N ASP A 505 4.26 -11.65 13.03
CA ASP A 505 5.01 -12.88 12.79
C ASP A 505 5.74 -12.78 11.46
N GLY A 506 6.87 -13.44 11.35
CA GLY A 506 7.65 -13.31 10.11
C GLY A 506 8.87 -14.21 10.09
N THR A 507 9.68 -13.96 9.07
CA THR A 507 10.94 -14.69 8.84
C THR A 507 12.13 -13.75 8.91
N VAL A 508 13.16 -14.20 9.63
CA VAL A 508 14.45 -13.53 9.70
C VAL A 508 15.44 -14.28 8.84
N TYR A 509 16.04 -13.60 7.89
CA TYR A 509 17.14 -14.07 7.05
C TYR A 509 18.46 -13.57 7.62
N ARG A 510 19.41 -14.42 7.86
CA ARG A 510 20.78 -13.99 8.19
C ARG A 510 21.62 -13.95 6.92
N LEU A 511 21.86 -12.74 6.41
CA LEU A 511 22.58 -12.50 5.16
C LEU A 511 24.09 -12.39 5.37
N GLY A 512 24.51 -12.03 6.57
CA GLY A 512 25.90 -11.89 6.98
C GLY A 512 26.01 -11.84 8.50
N ASP A 513 27.21 -11.64 9.02
CA ASP A 513 27.44 -11.62 10.47
C ASP A 513 26.62 -10.50 11.15
N ASN A 514 26.60 -9.33 10.55
CA ASN A 514 25.89 -8.14 11.04
C ASN A 514 24.77 -7.70 10.11
N ASN A 515 24.24 -8.60 9.31
CA ASN A 515 23.26 -8.32 8.28
C ASN A 515 22.08 -9.27 8.37
N PHE A 516 20.91 -8.72 8.67
CA PHE A 516 19.67 -9.47 8.75
C PHE A 516 18.61 -8.82 7.86
N ARG A 517 17.64 -9.62 7.41
CA ARG A 517 16.42 -9.16 6.79
C ARG A 517 15.23 -9.71 7.54
N TRP A 518 14.34 -8.83 7.95
CA TRP A 518 13.01 -9.20 8.43
C TRP A 518 12.03 -9.20 7.26
N VAL A 519 11.21 -10.23 7.16
CA VAL A 519 10.08 -10.31 6.23
C VAL A 519 8.84 -10.66 7.02
N GLY A 520 7.88 -9.73 7.09
CA GLY A 520 6.66 -9.83 7.90
C GLY A 520 5.45 -9.19 7.24
N GLY A 521 4.34 -9.11 7.97
CA GLY A 521 3.06 -8.59 7.48
C GLY A 521 2.83 -7.11 7.75
N ALA A 522 3.45 -6.55 8.81
CA ALA A 522 3.08 -5.27 9.36
C ALA A 522 4.21 -4.22 9.30
N ASP A 523 3.85 -2.96 9.01
CA ASP A 523 4.79 -1.82 9.07
C ASP A 523 5.28 -1.57 10.50
N GLU A 524 4.47 -1.92 11.50
CA GLU A 524 4.76 -1.79 12.92
C GLU A 524 6.04 -2.52 13.33
N SER A 525 6.37 -3.63 12.67
CA SER A 525 7.60 -4.38 12.95
C SER A 525 8.86 -3.55 12.68
N GLY A 526 8.89 -2.80 11.58
CA GLY A 526 10.00 -1.89 11.26
C GLY A 526 10.09 -0.70 12.22
N LEU A 527 8.96 -0.11 12.57
CA LEU A 527 8.88 0.99 13.53
C LEU A 527 9.36 0.52 14.91
N TRP A 528 8.96 -0.67 15.33
CA TRP A 528 9.38 -1.28 16.60
C TRP A 528 10.89 -1.50 16.63
N LEU A 529 11.46 -2.11 15.61
CA LEU A 529 12.90 -2.33 15.49
C LEU A 529 13.69 -1.03 15.60
N ARG A 530 13.28 0.03 14.88
CA ARG A 530 13.92 1.36 14.95
C ARG A 530 13.82 1.96 16.34
N ARG A 531 12.64 1.88 16.95
CA ARG A 531 12.42 2.36 18.32
C ARG A 531 13.36 1.69 19.30
N GLN A 532 13.45 0.35 19.24
CA GLN A 532 14.31 -0.41 20.14
C GLN A 532 15.79 -0.10 19.92
N ALA A 533 16.24 0.08 18.69
CA ALA A 533 17.60 0.48 18.36
C ALA A 533 17.92 1.86 18.95
N ASN A 534 17.01 2.84 18.77
CA ASN A 534 17.19 4.21 19.24
C ASN A 534 17.19 4.33 20.78
N GLU A 535 16.22 3.72 21.47
CA GLU A 535 16.10 3.77 22.93
C GLU A 535 17.32 3.16 23.62
N ARG A 536 17.91 2.14 23.01
CA ARG A 536 19.09 1.42 23.54
C ARG A 536 20.40 1.91 22.98
N LYS A 537 20.35 2.90 22.07
CA LYS A 537 21.54 3.49 21.42
C LYS A 537 22.40 2.45 20.73
N LEU A 538 21.78 1.46 20.09
CA LEU A 538 22.48 0.43 19.32
C LEU A 538 23.01 1.01 18.00
N ASN A 539 24.19 0.55 17.59
CA ASN A 539 24.74 0.85 16.26
C ASN A 539 24.14 -0.12 15.24
N ALA A 540 22.83 -0.02 15.05
CA ALA A 540 22.05 -0.81 14.11
C ALA A 540 21.09 0.11 13.35
N TRP A 541 20.98 -0.10 12.04
CA TRP A 541 20.09 0.63 11.16
C TRP A 541 19.02 -0.30 10.64
N VAL A 542 17.78 0.19 10.56
CA VAL A 542 16.61 -0.55 10.10
C VAL A 542 16.00 0.22 8.92
N ARG A 543 16.22 -0.28 7.70
CA ARG A 543 15.80 0.39 6.47
C ARG A 543 14.72 -0.41 5.77
N ASN A 544 13.68 0.27 5.29
CA ASN A 544 12.58 -0.38 4.56
C ASN A 544 12.98 -0.65 3.11
N SER A 545 13.06 -1.91 2.75
CA SER A 545 13.37 -2.36 1.38
C SER A 545 12.15 -2.93 0.63
N THR A 546 10.95 -2.78 1.14
CA THR A 546 9.73 -3.36 0.55
C THR A 546 9.56 -2.97 -0.91
N ASP A 547 9.69 -1.68 -1.24
CA ASP A 547 9.58 -1.17 -2.62
C ASP A 547 10.81 -1.48 -3.50
N GLN A 548 11.91 -1.92 -2.92
CA GLN A 548 13.14 -2.26 -3.63
C GLN A 548 13.32 -3.76 -3.85
N LEU A 549 12.55 -4.57 -3.13
CA LEU A 549 12.68 -6.01 -3.13
C LEU A 549 11.30 -6.68 -3.18
N HIS A 550 10.90 -7.11 -4.36
CA HIS A 550 9.65 -7.84 -4.56
C HIS A 550 9.90 -9.35 -4.57
N ASN A 551 8.87 -10.14 -4.24
CA ASN A 551 9.00 -11.59 -4.25
C ASN A 551 7.76 -12.29 -4.76
N ILE A 552 8.02 -13.38 -5.52
CA ILE A 552 7.00 -14.39 -5.86
C ILE A 552 7.32 -15.69 -5.14
N ALA A 553 6.26 -16.44 -4.82
CA ALA A 553 6.38 -17.79 -4.31
C ALA A 553 6.03 -18.81 -5.40
N VAL A 554 6.82 -19.87 -5.52
CA VAL A 554 6.56 -21.04 -6.37
C VAL A 554 6.32 -22.22 -5.45
N GLN A 555 5.08 -22.66 -5.35
CA GLN A 555 4.62 -23.60 -4.33
C GLN A 555 3.97 -24.83 -4.97
N GLY A 556 4.22 -26.00 -4.44
CA GLY A 556 3.65 -27.26 -4.90
C GLY A 556 4.74 -28.31 -5.22
N PRO A 557 4.34 -29.59 -5.46
CA PRO A 557 5.27 -30.72 -5.62
C PRO A 557 6.28 -30.57 -6.79
N LYS A 558 5.98 -29.78 -7.79
CA LYS A 558 6.85 -29.55 -8.96
C LYS A 558 7.71 -28.28 -8.84
N SER A 559 7.58 -27.53 -7.76
CA SER A 559 8.30 -26.25 -7.59
C SER A 559 9.82 -26.38 -7.69
N GLN A 560 10.40 -27.41 -7.06
CA GLN A 560 11.84 -27.65 -7.13
C GLN A 560 12.32 -27.92 -8.57
N ALA A 561 11.65 -28.83 -9.28
CA ALA A 561 12.03 -29.21 -10.64
C ALA A 561 11.94 -28.03 -11.63
N ILE A 562 10.98 -27.10 -11.41
CA ILE A 562 10.86 -25.87 -12.20
C ILE A 562 12.07 -24.97 -11.96
N LEU A 563 12.43 -24.74 -10.69
CA LEU A 563 13.48 -23.78 -10.35
C LEU A 563 14.89 -24.29 -10.64
N GLU A 564 15.12 -25.59 -10.56
CA GLU A 564 16.40 -26.22 -10.98
C GLU A 564 16.74 -25.93 -12.43
N LYS A 565 15.78 -25.72 -13.31
CA LYS A 565 15.99 -25.43 -14.72
C LYS A 565 16.47 -24.01 -15.01
N ILE A 566 16.13 -23.06 -14.16
CA ILE A 566 16.33 -21.64 -14.44
C ILE A 566 17.42 -21.01 -13.58
N PHE A 567 17.70 -21.55 -12.39
CA PHE A 567 18.64 -20.95 -11.48
C PHE A 567 20.02 -21.60 -11.54
N TRP A 568 21.00 -20.77 -11.71
CA TRP A 568 22.42 -21.06 -11.49
C TRP A 568 22.83 -20.50 -10.11
N THR A 569 23.58 -21.27 -9.34
CA THR A 569 24.14 -20.86 -8.06
C THR A 569 25.66 -20.87 -8.10
N PRO A 570 26.35 -19.93 -7.42
CA PRO A 570 27.81 -19.98 -7.28
C PRO A 570 28.25 -21.28 -6.60
N PRO A 571 29.45 -21.82 -6.92
CA PRO A 571 29.94 -23.10 -6.39
C PRO A 571 30.02 -23.20 -4.85
N LEU A 572 30.07 -22.05 -4.16
CA LEU A 572 30.13 -22.00 -2.69
C LEU A 572 28.74 -21.93 -2.04
N GLN A 573 27.68 -21.92 -2.83
CA GLN A 573 26.30 -21.90 -2.35
C GLN A 573 25.56 -23.18 -2.75
N PRO A 574 24.57 -23.63 -1.96
CA PRO A 574 23.78 -24.79 -2.33
C PRO A 574 23.02 -24.53 -3.63
N SER A 575 22.95 -25.53 -4.48
CA SER A 575 22.04 -25.57 -5.62
C SER A 575 20.58 -25.57 -5.13
N ILE A 576 19.62 -25.34 -6.03
CA ILE A 576 18.19 -25.42 -5.68
C ILE A 576 17.83 -26.82 -5.14
N ALA A 577 18.43 -27.88 -5.69
CA ALA A 577 18.23 -29.26 -5.24
C ALA A 577 18.73 -29.50 -3.81
N GLU A 578 19.84 -28.89 -3.45
CA GLU A 578 20.49 -29.04 -2.15
C GLU A 578 19.96 -28.08 -1.10
N LEU A 579 19.16 -27.08 -1.52
CA LEU A 579 18.66 -26.04 -0.64
C LEU A 579 17.73 -26.63 0.41
N GLY A 580 18.16 -26.62 1.67
CA GLY A 580 17.43 -27.15 2.80
C GLY A 580 16.24 -26.25 3.18
N ARG A 581 15.27 -26.81 3.91
CA ARG A 581 14.14 -26.05 4.45
C ARG A 581 14.63 -24.92 5.37
N PHE A 582 14.03 -23.74 5.28
CA PHE A 582 14.45 -22.53 5.99
C PHE A 582 15.92 -22.18 5.74
N ARG A 583 16.34 -22.37 4.48
CA ARG A 583 17.61 -21.86 3.95
C ARG A 583 17.36 -21.05 2.69
N PHE A 584 18.30 -20.19 2.36
CA PHE A 584 18.29 -19.42 1.13
C PHE A 584 19.66 -19.46 0.46
N ALA A 585 19.65 -19.19 -0.83
CA ALA A 585 20.85 -19.03 -1.65
C ALA A 585 20.70 -17.77 -2.51
N VAL A 586 21.82 -17.15 -2.83
CA VAL A 586 21.91 -16.17 -3.91
C VAL A 586 22.07 -16.95 -5.22
N ALA A 587 21.10 -16.79 -6.10
CA ALA A 587 21.05 -17.48 -7.38
C ALA A 587 20.84 -16.50 -8.53
N ARG A 588 21.09 -16.94 -9.76
CA ARG A 588 20.94 -16.09 -10.94
C ARG A 588 20.16 -16.81 -12.04
N ILE A 589 19.28 -16.07 -12.71
CA ILE A 589 18.62 -16.56 -13.92
C ILE A 589 19.47 -16.15 -15.13
N GLY A 590 19.84 -17.12 -15.98
CA GLY A 590 20.67 -16.85 -17.16
C GLY A 590 22.18 -16.99 -16.93
N GLY A 591 22.61 -17.68 -15.85
CA GLY A 591 24.03 -17.95 -15.56
C GLY A 591 24.74 -16.83 -14.79
N PHE A 592 26.07 -16.82 -14.80
CA PHE A 592 26.90 -15.95 -13.97
C PHE A 592 26.61 -14.46 -14.12
N GLU A 593 26.36 -13.97 -15.31
CA GLU A 593 26.02 -12.56 -15.60
C GLU A 593 24.52 -12.29 -15.55
N GLY A 594 23.73 -13.29 -15.23
CA GLY A 594 22.28 -13.21 -15.25
C GLY A 594 21.67 -12.45 -14.08
N THR A 595 20.34 -12.36 -14.11
CA THR A 595 19.55 -11.63 -13.10
C THR A 595 19.74 -12.23 -11.70
N ALA A 596 20.22 -11.42 -10.76
CA ALA A 596 20.42 -11.84 -9.38
C ALA A 596 19.11 -11.94 -8.62
N CYS A 597 18.93 -13.03 -7.88
CA CYS A 597 17.80 -13.30 -7.01
C CYS A 597 18.29 -13.90 -5.68
N VAL A 598 17.49 -13.69 -4.63
CA VAL A 598 17.59 -14.53 -3.43
C VAL A 598 16.48 -15.56 -3.51
N VAL A 599 16.82 -16.83 -3.43
CA VAL A 599 15.87 -17.94 -3.45
C VAL A 599 15.88 -18.62 -2.09
N SER A 600 14.75 -18.64 -1.40
CA SER A 600 14.60 -19.31 -0.11
C SER A 600 13.64 -20.49 -0.20
N ARG A 601 13.91 -21.57 0.55
CA ARG A 601 13.01 -22.70 0.67
C ARG A 601 12.04 -22.45 1.83
N THR A 602 11.10 -21.57 1.57
CA THR A 602 10.04 -21.12 2.46
C THR A 602 8.71 -21.09 1.70
N GLY A 603 7.58 -20.90 2.40
CA GLY A 603 6.27 -20.79 1.76
C GLY A 603 5.11 -20.72 2.73
N TYR A 604 3.93 -20.40 2.22
CA TYR A 604 2.71 -20.12 2.98
C TYR A 604 1.51 -20.98 2.55
N THR A 605 1.76 -22.23 2.12
CA THR A 605 0.74 -23.13 1.55
C THR A 605 0.66 -24.51 2.18
N GLY A 606 1.65 -24.85 3.01
CA GLY A 606 1.81 -26.22 3.51
C GLY A 606 2.42 -27.19 2.49
N GLU A 607 2.75 -26.71 1.29
CA GLU A 607 3.44 -27.49 0.25
C GLU A 607 4.95 -27.25 0.24
N LEU A 608 5.70 -28.13 -0.46
CA LEU A 608 7.06 -27.81 -0.88
C LEU A 608 7.02 -26.50 -1.68
N GLY A 609 7.92 -25.59 -1.36
CA GLY A 609 7.91 -24.33 -2.05
C GLY A 609 9.14 -23.46 -1.82
N TYR A 610 9.24 -22.46 -2.66
CA TYR A 610 10.34 -21.50 -2.68
C TYR A 610 9.79 -20.10 -2.86
N GLU A 611 10.48 -19.13 -2.29
CA GLU A 611 10.26 -17.71 -2.51
C GLU A 611 11.45 -17.10 -3.23
N ILE A 612 11.19 -16.30 -4.24
CA ILE A 612 12.18 -15.69 -5.12
C ILE A 612 12.10 -14.19 -4.96
N PHE A 613 13.15 -13.59 -4.44
CA PHE A 613 13.26 -12.15 -4.23
C PHE A 613 14.12 -11.53 -5.33
N CYS A 614 13.62 -10.46 -5.94
CA CYS A 614 14.33 -9.69 -6.97
C CYS A 614 13.97 -8.20 -6.89
N HIS A 615 14.77 -7.36 -7.54
CA HIS A 615 14.41 -5.97 -7.71
C HIS A 615 13.17 -5.85 -8.63
N PRO A 616 12.23 -4.92 -8.37
CA PRO A 616 11.00 -4.76 -9.16
C PRO A 616 11.21 -4.64 -10.67
N SER A 617 12.31 -4.00 -11.10
CA SER A 617 12.64 -3.86 -12.54
C SER A 617 12.96 -5.19 -13.22
N ALA A 618 13.37 -6.21 -12.46
CA ALA A 618 13.66 -7.54 -12.97
C ALA A 618 12.46 -8.50 -12.89
N ALA A 619 11.40 -8.09 -12.21
CA ALA A 619 10.30 -8.96 -11.82
C ALA A 619 9.60 -9.61 -13.03
N GLY A 620 9.32 -8.84 -14.10
CA GLY A 620 8.73 -9.38 -15.31
C GLY A 620 9.54 -10.51 -15.93
N GLY A 621 10.86 -10.32 -16.06
CA GLY A 621 11.77 -11.35 -16.59
C GLY A 621 11.87 -12.60 -15.69
N VAL A 622 11.83 -12.40 -14.37
CA VAL A 622 11.80 -13.50 -13.39
C VAL A 622 10.49 -14.29 -13.52
N TYR A 623 9.34 -13.61 -13.60
CA TYR A 623 8.05 -14.25 -13.79
C TYR A 623 8.01 -15.07 -15.08
N ASP A 624 8.42 -14.45 -16.19
CA ASP A 624 8.41 -15.10 -17.53
C ASP A 624 9.29 -16.35 -17.53
N ALA A 625 10.48 -16.30 -16.90
CA ALA A 625 11.37 -17.47 -16.78
C ALA A 625 10.72 -18.61 -15.97
N VAL A 626 10.08 -18.28 -14.83
CA VAL A 626 9.39 -19.30 -14.00
C VAL A 626 8.19 -19.88 -14.76
N ARG A 627 7.40 -19.03 -15.45
CA ARG A 627 6.24 -19.49 -16.24
C ARG A 627 6.65 -20.38 -17.40
N GLU A 628 7.72 -20.03 -18.11
CA GLU A 628 8.23 -20.85 -19.21
C GLU A 628 8.71 -22.21 -18.76
N ALA A 629 9.54 -22.24 -17.70
CA ALA A 629 10.03 -23.51 -17.11
C ALA A 629 8.88 -24.33 -16.49
N GLY A 630 7.82 -23.66 -16.03
CA GLY A 630 6.66 -24.28 -15.44
C GLY A 630 5.65 -24.88 -16.43
N ARG A 631 5.75 -24.55 -17.73
CA ARG A 631 4.80 -25.03 -18.74
C ARG A 631 4.72 -26.56 -18.83
N GLU A 632 5.84 -27.25 -18.85
CA GLU A 632 5.87 -28.71 -18.89
C GLU A 632 5.28 -29.39 -17.65
N PHE A 633 5.13 -28.65 -16.56
CA PHE A 633 4.56 -29.11 -15.31
C PHE A 633 3.12 -28.57 -15.08
N ASP A 634 2.55 -27.91 -16.09
CA ASP A 634 1.25 -27.24 -16.00
C ASP A 634 1.13 -26.32 -14.77
N ALA A 635 2.23 -25.60 -14.44
CA ALA A 635 2.24 -24.63 -13.36
C ALA A 635 1.26 -23.48 -13.64
N VAL A 636 0.52 -23.08 -12.61
CA VAL A 636 -0.54 -22.06 -12.73
C VAL A 636 -0.21 -20.80 -11.93
N PRO A 637 -0.65 -19.62 -12.35
CA PRO A 637 -0.70 -18.46 -11.47
C PRO A 637 -1.76 -18.68 -10.38
N LEU A 638 -1.61 -18.05 -9.23
CA LEU A 638 -2.48 -18.23 -8.07
C LEU A 638 -2.74 -16.90 -7.39
N GLY A 639 -4.01 -16.61 -7.11
CA GLY A 639 -4.49 -15.43 -6.41
C GLY A 639 -4.68 -15.64 -4.91
N LEU A 640 -5.01 -14.53 -4.22
CA LEU A 640 -5.18 -14.50 -2.76
C LEU A 640 -6.30 -15.42 -2.28
N ALA A 641 -7.41 -15.54 -3.03
CA ALA A 641 -8.53 -16.40 -2.64
C ALA A 641 -8.13 -17.87 -2.52
N ALA A 642 -7.32 -18.40 -3.45
CA ALA A 642 -6.80 -19.76 -3.39
C ALA A 642 -5.72 -19.90 -2.32
N MET A 643 -4.87 -18.91 -2.13
CA MET A 643 -3.87 -18.89 -1.07
C MET A 643 -4.53 -19.00 0.32
N ASP A 644 -5.62 -18.28 0.55
CA ASP A 644 -6.34 -18.33 1.81
C ASP A 644 -6.89 -19.75 2.13
N MET A 645 -7.38 -20.46 1.12
CA MET A 645 -7.80 -21.85 1.29
C MET A 645 -6.63 -22.75 1.71
N LEU A 646 -5.48 -22.61 1.04
CA LEU A 646 -4.28 -23.41 1.29
C LEU A 646 -3.71 -23.17 2.69
N ARG A 647 -3.64 -21.89 3.12
CA ARG A 647 -3.07 -21.54 4.43
C ARG A 647 -3.95 -22.01 5.60
N ILE A 648 -5.28 -21.92 5.47
CA ILE A 648 -6.24 -22.37 6.48
C ILE A 648 -6.09 -23.89 6.70
N GLU A 649 -6.03 -24.68 5.63
CA GLU A 649 -5.80 -26.11 5.69
C GLU A 649 -4.48 -26.46 6.38
N ALA A 650 -3.43 -25.68 6.12
CA ALA A 650 -2.12 -25.84 6.72
C ALA A 650 -2.01 -25.29 8.16
N GLY A 651 -3.06 -24.63 8.68
CA GLY A 651 -3.09 -24.03 10.01
C GLY A 651 -2.10 -22.88 10.16
N LEU A 652 -1.86 -22.13 9.08
CA LEU A 652 -0.99 -20.96 9.07
C LEU A 652 -1.79 -19.70 9.43
N ILE A 653 -1.23 -18.91 10.33
CA ILE A 653 -1.89 -17.73 10.88
C ILE A 653 -1.77 -16.53 9.95
N PHE A 654 -2.73 -15.61 10.06
CA PHE A 654 -2.79 -14.37 9.32
C PHE A 654 -3.06 -13.20 10.26
N ALA A 655 -2.27 -12.14 10.17
CA ALA A 655 -2.41 -10.96 11.02
C ALA A 655 -3.80 -10.31 10.84
N GLY A 656 -4.42 -9.89 11.95
CA GLY A 656 -5.77 -9.34 11.96
C GLY A 656 -6.89 -10.39 11.95
N GLN A 657 -6.58 -11.66 11.70
CA GLN A 657 -7.53 -12.78 11.80
C GLN A 657 -7.20 -13.67 13.00
N GLU A 658 -6.09 -14.42 12.95
CA GLU A 658 -5.71 -15.34 14.03
C GLU A 658 -5.04 -14.63 15.18
N PHE A 659 -4.46 -13.47 14.99
CA PHE A 659 -3.84 -12.69 16.06
C PHE A 659 -3.94 -11.19 15.85
N CYS A 660 -3.83 -10.46 16.95
CA CYS A 660 -3.68 -9.02 17.05
C CYS A 660 -2.68 -8.72 18.20
N ASP A 661 -2.51 -7.45 18.54
CA ASP A 661 -1.61 -6.96 19.59
C ASP A 661 -1.96 -7.47 21.01
N GLN A 662 -3.17 -8.01 21.21
CA GLN A 662 -3.60 -8.64 22.49
C GLN A 662 -3.40 -10.15 22.51
N THR A 663 -3.04 -10.76 21.39
CA THR A 663 -2.87 -12.19 21.23
C THR A 663 -1.39 -12.56 21.40
N ASN A 664 -1.07 -13.53 22.24
CA ASN A 664 0.31 -14.02 22.39
C ASN A 664 0.59 -15.23 21.46
N PRO A 665 1.86 -15.57 21.22
CA PRO A 665 2.25 -16.67 20.32
C PRO A 665 1.67 -18.05 20.70
N PHE A 666 1.41 -18.30 21.99
CA PHE A 666 0.82 -19.57 22.44
C PHE A 666 -0.65 -19.65 22.08
N GLU A 667 -1.37 -18.54 22.22
CA GLU A 667 -2.77 -18.41 21.81
C GLU A 667 -2.93 -18.48 20.29
N ALA A 668 -1.97 -17.90 19.55
CA ALA A 668 -1.94 -17.94 18.08
C ALA A 668 -1.46 -19.30 17.51
N GLY A 669 -1.12 -20.27 18.35
CA GLY A 669 -0.70 -21.60 17.92
C GLY A 669 0.75 -21.71 17.43
N ILE A 670 1.55 -20.63 17.56
CA ILE A 670 2.97 -20.59 17.16
C ILE A 670 3.93 -20.62 18.36
N GLY A 671 3.52 -21.18 19.49
CA GLY A 671 4.36 -21.33 20.67
C GLY A 671 5.69 -22.05 20.43
N PHE A 672 5.81 -22.85 19.36
CA PHE A 672 7.09 -23.45 18.95
C PHE A 672 8.14 -22.42 18.50
N ALA A 673 7.73 -21.21 18.15
CA ALA A 673 8.59 -20.08 17.82
C ALA A 673 9.13 -19.36 19.07
N VAL A 674 8.67 -19.73 20.27
CA VAL A 674 9.08 -19.17 21.55
C VAL A 674 9.81 -20.23 22.41
N PRO A 675 11.11 -20.45 22.19
CA PRO A 675 11.85 -21.56 22.81
C PRO A 675 12.32 -21.26 24.26
N LEU A 676 11.39 -20.94 25.17
CA LEU A 676 11.67 -20.52 26.55
C LEU A 676 12.62 -21.44 27.32
N ARG A 677 12.55 -22.78 27.05
CA ARG A 677 13.35 -23.77 27.78
C ARG A 677 14.78 -23.92 27.25
N SER A 678 15.02 -23.61 26.00
CA SER A 678 16.30 -23.83 25.30
C SER A 678 17.05 -22.55 24.96
N GLN A 679 16.49 -21.38 25.33
CA GLN A 679 17.06 -20.06 25.12
C GLN A 679 17.29 -19.38 26.46
N ASN A 680 18.55 -19.04 26.74
CA ASN A 680 18.91 -18.28 27.95
C ASN A 680 18.99 -16.77 27.67
N ASP A 681 19.21 -16.39 26.40
CA ASP A 681 19.24 -14.99 26.01
C ASP A 681 17.87 -14.35 26.19
N ASP A 682 17.88 -13.11 26.66
CA ASP A 682 16.67 -12.35 26.88
C ASP A 682 16.11 -11.76 25.57
N PHE A 683 14.82 -11.49 25.58
CA PHE A 683 14.11 -10.80 24.50
C PHE A 683 12.86 -10.09 25.06
N ILE A 684 12.37 -9.09 24.34
CA ILE A 684 11.21 -8.30 24.78
C ILE A 684 9.97 -9.19 24.89
N GLY A 685 9.26 -9.05 26.02
CA GLY A 685 8.06 -9.85 26.33
C GLY A 685 8.35 -11.21 26.98
N ARG A 686 9.60 -11.61 27.17
CA ARG A 686 9.96 -12.94 27.70
C ARG A 686 9.25 -13.27 29.00
N SER A 687 9.29 -12.40 30.00
CA SER A 687 8.69 -12.66 31.33
C SER A 687 7.17 -12.85 31.23
N ALA A 688 6.49 -12.02 30.44
CA ALA A 688 5.05 -12.14 30.19
C ALA A 688 4.73 -13.45 29.46
N LEU A 689 5.55 -13.84 28.48
CA LEU A 689 5.38 -15.10 27.75
C LEU A 689 5.66 -16.33 28.59
N GLU A 690 6.58 -16.27 29.54
CA GLU A 690 6.81 -17.35 30.52
C GLU A 690 5.57 -17.56 31.40
N GLU A 691 4.93 -16.50 31.87
CA GLU A 691 3.68 -16.59 32.63
C GLU A 691 2.54 -17.16 31.80
N ARG A 692 2.34 -16.61 30.59
CA ARG A 692 1.27 -17.05 29.67
C ARG A 692 1.44 -18.49 29.19
N SER A 693 2.67 -18.97 29.06
CA SER A 693 2.94 -20.36 28.70
C SER A 693 2.52 -21.37 29.78
N ARG A 694 2.51 -20.94 31.07
CA ARG A 694 2.08 -21.78 32.21
C ARG A 694 0.57 -21.84 32.34
N ASN A 695 -0.10 -20.73 32.02
CA ASN A 695 -1.55 -20.55 32.19
C ASN A 695 -2.20 -20.03 30.89
N PRO A 696 -2.29 -20.86 29.85
CA PRO A 696 -2.92 -20.42 28.61
C PRO A 696 -4.42 -20.21 28.84
N VAL A 697 -4.92 -19.03 28.48
CA VAL A 697 -6.35 -18.68 28.59
C VAL A 697 -7.12 -19.17 27.37
N ARG A 698 -6.52 -18.97 26.18
CA ARG A 698 -7.11 -19.35 24.88
C ARG A 698 -6.07 -20.07 24.04
N LYS A 699 -6.55 -20.76 23.00
CA LYS A 699 -5.68 -21.42 22.04
C LYS A 699 -6.37 -21.52 20.69
N LEU A 700 -5.59 -21.34 19.63
CA LEU A 700 -6.01 -21.59 18.25
C LEU A 700 -6.14 -23.10 18.02
N VAL A 701 -7.26 -23.50 17.43
CA VAL A 701 -7.57 -24.87 17.05
C VAL A 701 -8.21 -24.93 15.66
N GLY A 702 -8.22 -26.10 15.05
CA GLY A 702 -9.06 -26.39 13.90
C GLY A 702 -10.47 -26.75 14.31
N LEU A 703 -11.44 -26.46 13.45
CA LEU A 703 -12.81 -26.95 13.56
C LEU A 703 -13.19 -27.69 12.26
N GLU A 704 -13.79 -28.85 12.38
CA GLU A 704 -14.53 -29.51 11.31
C GLU A 704 -16.01 -29.14 11.47
N VAL A 705 -16.58 -28.47 10.46
CA VAL A 705 -17.95 -27.93 10.51
C VAL A 705 -18.90 -28.86 9.76
N GLU A 706 -20.00 -29.23 10.38
CA GLU A 706 -21.02 -30.07 9.75
C GLU A 706 -21.85 -29.29 8.72
N GLY A 707 -22.15 -29.91 7.61
CA GLY A 707 -22.94 -29.30 6.53
C GLY A 707 -22.10 -28.52 5.51
N GLY A 708 -22.77 -27.63 4.78
CA GLY A 708 -22.15 -26.92 3.65
C GLY A 708 -21.98 -25.40 3.85
N VAL A 709 -22.42 -24.88 4.99
CA VAL A 709 -22.37 -23.45 5.29
C VAL A 709 -20.97 -23.11 5.87
N VAL A 710 -20.30 -22.16 5.27
CA VAL A 710 -19.01 -21.64 5.75
C VAL A 710 -19.29 -20.56 6.80
N PRO A 711 -18.81 -20.69 8.03
CA PRO A 711 -18.95 -19.62 9.02
C PRO A 711 -18.05 -18.42 8.66
N SER A 712 -18.40 -17.27 9.22
CA SER A 712 -17.66 -16.02 9.02
C SER A 712 -16.67 -15.77 10.17
N PRO A 713 -15.57 -15.05 9.92
CA PRO A 713 -14.74 -14.51 10.99
C PRO A 713 -15.59 -13.71 11.99
N GLY A 714 -15.36 -13.91 13.30
CA GLY A 714 -16.13 -13.30 14.38
C GLY A 714 -17.35 -14.11 14.83
N ASP A 715 -17.82 -15.11 14.07
CA ASP A 715 -18.89 -15.99 14.53
C ASP A 715 -18.54 -16.65 15.87
N SER A 716 -19.49 -16.61 16.83
CA SER A 716 -19.25 -17.11 18.19
C SER A 716 -19.18 -18.63 18.23
N VAL A 717 -18.16 -19.21 18.86
CA VAL A 717 -18.13 -20.64 19.20
C VAL A 717 -18.71 -20.86 20.58
N ARG A 718 -19.61 -21.82 20.71
CA ARG A 718 -20.42 -22.04 21.92
C ARG A 718 -20.37 -23.49 22.38
N LYS A 719 -20.49 -23.67 23.70
CA LYS A 719 -20.82 -24.94 24.33
C LYS A 719 -22.10 -24.77 25.12
N GLY A 720 -23.21 -25.27 24.59
CA GLY A 720 -24.53 -24.94 25.09
C GLY A 720 -24.84 -23.44 24.95
N MET A 721 -25.07 -22.77 26.08
CA MET A 721 -25.34 -21.31 26.08
C MET A 721 -24.08 -20.47 26.26
N ALA A 722 -22.97 -21.05 26.72
CA ALA A 722 -21.73 -20.33 26.97
C ALA A 722 -20.97 -20.09 25.66
N GLN A 723 -20.52 -18.87 25.43
CA GLN A 723 -19.54 -18.58 24.40
C GLN A 723 -18.16 -19.00 24.91
N VAL A 724 -17.49 -19.86 24.16
CA VAL A 724 -16.18 -20.44 24.50
C VAL A 724 -15.09 -20.02 23.53
N GLY A 725 -15.41 -19.16 22.56
CA GLY A 725 -14.46 -18.64 21.59
C GLY A 725 -15.12 -18.01 20.38
N GLU A 726 -14.31 -17.83 19.35
CA GLU A 726 -14.73 -17.22 18.08
C GLU A 726 -14.02 -17.87 16.89
N VAL A 727 -14.67 -17.88 15.73
CA VAL A 727 -14.09 -18.26 14.44
C VAL A 727 -13.16 -17.14 13.98
N THR A 728 -11.95 -17.50 13.56
CA THR A 728 -10.99 -16.52 13.00
C THR A 728 -10.91 -16.58 11.48
N SER A 729 -10.98 -17.79 10.92
CA SER A 729 -10.99 -18.02 9.46
C SER A 729 -11.79 -19.30 9.15
N ALA A 730 -12.42 -19.35 7.97
CA ALA A 730 -13.11 -20.56 7.55
C ALA A 730 -13.13 -20.70 6.03
N VAL A 731 -13.21 -21.96 5.57
CA VAL A 731 -13.26 -22.26 4.14
C VAL A 731 -13.89 -23.64 3.91
N ARG A 732 -14.43 -23.82 2.72
CA ARG A 732 -14.76 -25.16 2.23
C ARG A 732 -13.51 -25.77 1.59
N SER A 733 -12.88 -26.72 2.29
CA SER A 733 -11.68 -27.40 1.80
C SER A 733 -11.98 -28.35 0.66
N PRO A 734 -11.39 -28.15 -0.54
CA PRO A 734 -11.60 -29.08 -1.65
C PRO A 734 -11.01 -30.47 -1.40
N ILE A 735 -9.83 -30.56 -0.81
CA ILE A 735 -9.15 -31.84 -0.57
C ILE A 735 -9.79 -32.62 0.56
N LEU A 736 -10.32 -31.95 1.60
CA LEU A 736 -11.01 -32.61 2.70
C LEU A 736 -12.50 -32.84 2.41
N GLY A 737 -13.06 -32.21 1.39
CA GLY A 737 -14.46 -32.31 0.98
C GLY A 737 -15.46 -31.77 2.00
N ARG A 738 -15.02 -30.96 2.94
CA ARG A 738 -15.82 -30.44 4.06
C ARG A 738 -15.49 -28.98 4.37
N VAL A 739 -16.35 -28.35 5.17
CA VAL A 739 -16.09 -27.01 5.71
C VAL A 739 -15.17 -27.16 6.93
N ILE A 740 -14.13 -26.35 6.96
CA ILE A 740 -13.17 -26.25 8.06
C ILE A 740 -13.05 -24.81 8.51
N ALA A 741 -12.65 -24.61 9.75
CA ALA A 741 -12.37 -23.29 10.29
C ALA A 741 -11.16 -23.31 11.23
N LEU A 742 -10.53 -22.16 11.38
CA LEU A 742 -9.65 -21.84 12.49
C LEU A 742 -10.47 -21.08 13.52
N ALA A 743 -10.29 -21.39 14.79
CA ALA A 743 -11.00 -20.74 15.87
C ALA A 743 -10.12 -20.59 17.11
N ARG A 744 -10.28 -19.49 17.80
CA ARG A 744 -9.60 -19.23 19.07
C ARG A 744 -10.55 -19.56 20.22
N LEU A 745 -10.31 -20.68 20.89
CA LEU A 745 -11.15 -21.20 21.96
C LEU A 745 -10.51 -21.06 23.34
N ASP A 746 -11.36 -21.04 24.39
CA ASP A 746 -10.93 -21.19 25.77
C ASP A 746 -10.10 -22.48 25.92
N ALA A 747 -8.98 -22.40 26.64
CA ALA A 747 -8.01 -23.51 26.72
C ALA A 747 -8.60 -24.83 27.20
N THR A 748 -9.71 -24.80 27.97
CA THR A 748 -10.44 -25.98 28.44
C THR A 748 -11.29 -26.67 27.36
N MET A 749 -11.47 -26.03 26.20
CA MET A 749 -12.31 -26.51 25.09
C MET A 749 -11.49 -26.93 23.86
N THR A 750 -10.20 -27.06 23.98
CA THR A 750 -9.28 -27.26 22.82
C THR A 750 -8.90 -28.71 22.53
N GLU A 751 -9.43 -29.67 23.30
CA GLU A 751 -9.17 -31.11 23.08
C GLU A 751 -9.81 -31.58 21.75
N PRO A 752 -9.03 -32.20 20.85
CA PRO A 752 -9.58 -32.77 19.62
C PRO A 752 -10.73 -33.74 19.90
N GLY A 753 -11.79 -33.64 19.10
CA GLY A 753 -13.00 -34.43 19.30
C GLY A 753 -14.08 -33.75 20.15
N THR A 754 -13.79 -32.60 20.76
CA THR A 754 -14.79 -31.80 21.50
C THR A 754 -15.85 -31.26 20.55
N ASP A 755 -17.13 -31.54 20.81
CA ASP A 755 -18.24 -31.00 20.06
C ASP A 755 -18.58 -29.59 20.54
N VAL A 756 -18.74 -28.66 19.60
CA VAL A 756 -19.10 -27.25 19.82
C VAL A 756 -20.15 -26.82 18.78
N ASP A 757 -20.79 -25.70 19.02
CA ASP A 757 -21.69 -25.06 18.06
C ASP A 757 -21.12 -23.71 17.64
N ILE A 758 -21.29 -23.32 16.37
CA ILE A 758 -20.96 -22.00 15.86
C ILE A 758 -22.27 -21.23 15.72
N GLY A 759 -22.37 -20.12 16.42
CA GLY A 759 -23.51 -19.19 16.32
C GLY A 759 -23.19 -18.09 15.31
N GLN A 760 -23.88 -18.11 14.16
CA GLN A 760 -23.67 -17.11 13.12
C GLN A 760 -24.15 -15.74 13.57
N LEU A 761 -23.42 -14.70 13.19
CA LEU A 761 -23.77 -13.29 13.44
C LEU A 761 -24.77 -12.75 12.39
N ASP A 762 -25.66 -13.62 11.89
CA ASP A 762 -26.65 -13.28 10.86
C ASP A 762 -27.99 -12.79 11.41
N GLY A 763 -28.11 -12.62 12.74
CA GLY A 763 -29.35 -12.25 13.42
C GLY A 763 -30.42 -13.34 13.48
N LEU A 764 -30.20 -14.52 12.85
CA LEU A 764 -31.17 -15.59 12.76
C LEU A 764 -31.00 -16.68 13.83
N GLN A 765 -30.05 -16.55 14.75
CA GLN A 765 -29.71 -17.51 15.80
C GLN A 765 -29.44 -18.93 15.31
N LYS A 766 -29.03 -19.09 14.04
CA LYS A 766 -28.63 -20.37 13.49
C LYS A 766 -27.36 -20.87 14.17
N ARG A 767 -27.30 -22.17 14.38
CA ARG A 767 -26.13 -22.85 14.91
C ARG A 767 -25.63 -23.91 13.94
N LEU A 768 -24.34 -23.88 13.65
CA LEU A 768 -23.66 -24.93 12.90
C LEU A 768 -22.94 -25.83 13.91
N ARG A 769 -23.14 -27.13 13.81
CA ARG A 769 -22.39 -28.08 14.62
C ARG A 769 -20.94 -28.13 14.12
N ALA A 770 -20.02 -28.23 15.03
CA ALA A 770 -18.59 -28.36 14.71
C ALA A 770 -17.87 -29.22 15.74
N ARG A 771 -16.74 -29.76 15.33
CA ARG A 771 -15.86 -30.56 16.20
C ARG A 771 -14.47 -30.03 16.17
N VAL A 772 -13.85 -29.93 17.33
CA VAL A 772 -12.46 -29.49 17.47
C VAL A 772 -11.53 -30.53 16.85
N ALA A 773 -10.60 -30.04 16.03
CA ALA A 773 -9.56 -30.80 15.35
C ALA A 773 -8.16 -30.25 15.62
N ALA A 774 -7.17 -31.12 15.54
CA ALA A 774 -5.77 -30.70 15.65
C ALA A 774 -5.32 -29.93 14.40
N LEU A 775 -4.34 -29.06 14.57
CA LEU A 775 -3.68 -28.33 13.48
C LEU A 775 -2.32 -28.97 13.10
N PRO A 776 -1.98 -29.01 11.83
CA PRO A 776 -2.75 -28.59 10.65
C PRO A 776 -3.91 -29.51 10.36
N LEU A 777 -4.98 -28.99 9.73
CA LEU A 777 -6.18 -29.75 9.35
C LEU A 777 -5.89 -30.71 8.18
N PHE A 778 -4.99 -30.32 7.31
CA PHE A 778 -4.48 -31.13 6.21
C PHE A 778 -2.98 -31.39 6.39
N ASP A 779 -2.51 -32.58 6.05
CA ASP A 779 -1.12 -33.03 6.21
C ASP A 779 -0.57 -32.87 7.66
N PRO A 780 -1.19 -33.53 8.65
CA PRO A 780 -0.83 -33.34 10.08
C PRO A 780 0.63 -33.70 10.38
N GLU A 781 1.23 -34.57 9.59
CA GLU A 781 2.65 -34.93 9.71
C GLU A 781 3.59 -33.95 9.01
N ARG A 782 3.03 -32.97 8.27
CA ARG A 782 3.80 -31.98 7.49
C ARG A 782 4.81 -32.61 6.53
N LYS A 783 4.43 -33.69 5.86
CA LYS A 783 5.25 -34.41 4.87
C LYS A 783 5.44 -33.59 3.60
N ARG A 784 4.35 -32.95 3.13
CA ARG A 784 4.32 -32.24 1.86
C ARG A 784 5.29 -31.06 1.82
N VAL A 785 5.34 -30.24 2.87
CA VAL A 785 6.31 -29.13 2.98
C VAL A 785 7.78 -29.62 3.01
N ARG A 786 8.03 -30.89 3.34
CA ARG A 786 9.35 -31.52 3.27
C ARG A 786 9.66 -32.12 1.90
N GLY A 787 8.70 -32.06 0.97
CA GLY A 787 8.83 -32.73 -0.34
C GLY A 787 8.61 -34.23 -0.30
N GLN A 788 7.98 -34.75 0.76
CA GLN A 788 7.64 -36.14 0.92
C GLN A 788 6.20 -36.35 0.47
N TYR A 789 6.05 -36.74 -0.79
CA TYR A 789 4.76 -37.06 -1.37
C TYR A 789 4.56 -38.55 -1.42
N GLU A 790 3.38 -39.05 -1.05
CA GLU A 790 3.01 -40.42 -1.28
C GLU A 790 2.77 -40.64 -2.78
N ASN A 791 3.39 -41.67 -3.37
CA ASN A 791 3.27 -42.01 -4.79
C ASN A 791 1.86 -42.51 -5.12
#